data_26b8239696ee90bdd57818714bff5c44
#
_entry.id   26b8239696ee90bdd57818714bff5c44
#
_cell.length_a   1.000
_cell.length_b   1.000
_cell.length_c   1.000
_cell.angle_alpha   90.00
_cell.angle_beta   90.00
_cell.angle_gamma   90.00
#
_symmetry.space_group_name_H-M   'P 1'
#
loop_
_entity.id
_entity.type
_entity.pdbx_description
1 polymer ?
#
loop_
_entity_poly.entity_id
_entity_poly.type
_entity_poly.pdbx_seq_one_letter_code
_entity_poly.pdbx_strand_id
1 'polypeptide(L)'
;MRVSPLLRNSLLRSVTWAICATLSLQPTTVSAQGNQPSNDAVVTVSFIPGHSANRFIPSRALGAGVDGHSIGETVRQLSPANVKAMLSAGLKPLTYRLRTELAGEAWHWNPIGRWSDPAHGRGYWTSSSNLGRPIHVCYGYRLPRRGNTIDQANDDGYSRIDDGDVRTFWKSNPYLDEHFTGEKNSASPQWVMIDLGEPKPIDAIRILWSQPFATNYSIEFGEFVGEKDLSQRLPTEWHAFPRAGTVKGTGGNTLLKLADTPITVRYVRIVLHESSGTAPKNSRDIRDRLGYAIREIYLGTLDDRGRFNDAIDHGLGRYKQTDIYVSSTDPWHRAIDRDDQTEQPGFDFVFKTGLTNGLPLLVPVPVVYDTPENAAAEVRYLQARGYPVERIEMGEEPDGQFVNPEHFGTLYLQFEKAVHKINPALQLGGPSLQDIEQSQVPGRIEFGKAGWMRRFIEYLKRRGQLDKFTFFSFEWYPFGDDCEPQQLAEATQMLTDALNELQQGGLTHDIPWLMTEYGYSAFGALAEVDLDGALLNADSVGRFLTMGGEVAYLYGYEASEIIKEQECSSGNNMLFFRDDHGHIKKPTATYWGARLLTQQWVQPGDQTHEVYPAVSNVRNGNGDEMITSYAVHRPDGLWSVLLINKDPTRAYETSVVFRNAAGATGAFDGRLDIFQYSSKQYLLGGPASNPFPVRADEPEHRIVESSRMKPAPISLPPYSLTVVRGELNPL
;
A
#
# COMPACT_ATOMS: atom_id res chain seq x y z
N MET A 1 12.06 -10.66 -13.93
CA MET A 1 11.90 -11.24 -12.57
C MET A 1 11.37 -12.67 -12.72
N ARG A 2 12.02 -13.66 -12.12
CA ARG A 2 11.46 -15.02 -12.09
C ARG A 2 10.62 -15.09 -10.83
N VAL A 3 9.30 -15.07 -10.99
CA VAL A 3 8.36 -15.28 -9.91
C VAL A 3 8.40 -16.75 -9.52
N SER A 4 8.50 -17.03 -8.25
CA SER A 4 8.52 -18.37 -7.67
C SER A 4 7.11 -19.01 -7.72
N PRO A 5 6.95 -20.29 -8.04
CA PRO A 5 5.64 -20.95 -8.21
C PRO A 5 5.10 -21.48 -6.88
N LEU A 6 4.66 -20.64 -5.95
CA LEU A 6 4.20 -21.08 -4.63
C LEU A 6 2.72 -20.85 -4.31
N LEU A 7 1.88 -20.51 -5.30
CA LEU A 7 0.42 -20.48 -5.14
C LEU A 7 -0.27 -21.65 -5.89
N ARG A 8 0.25 -22.84 -5.74
CA ARG A 8 -0.44 -24.07 -6.17
C ARG A 8 -0.70 -24.95 -4.97
N ASN A 9 -1.80 -24.77 -4.28
CA ASN A 9 -2.54 -25.86 -3.63
C ASN A 9 -3.63 -25.31 -2.69
N SER A 10 -4.74 -24.91 -3.24
CA SER A 10 -6.02 -25.05 -2.53
C SER A 10 -7.14 -24.72 -3.49
N LEU A 11 -7.72 -25.72 -4.14
CA LEU A 11 -9.12 -25.79 -4.53
C LEU A 11 -9.34 -27.02 -5.43
N LEU A 12 -9.45 -28.17 -4.79
CA LEU A 12 -10.06 -29.38 -5.36
C LEU A 12 -10.92 -30.01 -4.28
N ARG A 13 -12.16 -29.62 -4.20
CA ARG A 13 -13.21 -30.46 -3.59
C ARG A 13 -14.55 -30.29 -4.30
N SER A 14 -14.87 -31.35 -5.03
CA SER A 14 -16.20 -32.00 -5.09
C SER A 14 -17.37 -31.22 -5.69
N VAL A 15 -17.54 -31.34 -7.00
CA VAL A 15 -18.86 -31.19 -7.64
C VAL A 15 -19.53 -32.59 -7.68
N THR A 16 -20.62 -32.73 -6.94
CA THR A 16 -21.51 -33.89 -6.99
C THR A 16 -22.54 -33.65 -8.09
N TRP A 17 -22.54 -34.50 -9.07
CA TRP A 17 -23.53 -34.53 -10.16
C TRP A 17 -24.91 -34.94 -9.67
N ALA A 18 -25.89 -34.07 -9.85
CA ALA A 18 -27.31 -34.48 -9.79
C ALA A 18 -27.90 -34.48 -11.19
N ILE A 19 -28.28 -35.66 -11.62
CA ILE A 19 -28.99 -35.91 -12.90
C ILE A 19 -30.43 -35.44 -12.70
N CYS A 20 -30.91 -34.49 -13.50
CA CYS A 20 -32.33 -34.19 -13.62
C CYS A 20 -32.82 -34.45 -15.04
N ALA A 21 -33.88 -35.24 -15.11
CA ALA A 21 -34.56 -35.70 -16.29
C ALA A 21 -35.25 -34.57 -17.07
N THR A 22 -35.17 -34.66 -18.39
CA THR A 22 -35.87 -33.79 -19.34
C THR A 22 -37.37 -34.10 -19.36
N LEU A 23 -38.19 -33.09 -19.05
CA LEU A 23 -39.61 -33.04 -19.41
C LEU A 23 -39.81 -31.86 -20.38
N SER A 24 -40.17 -32.20 -21.58
CA SER A 24 -40.53 -31.29 -22.65
C SER A 24 -41.91 -30.67 -22.37
N LEU A 25 -41.97 -29.36 -22.14
CA LEU A 25 -43.18 -28.55 -22.18
C LEU A 25 -43.07 -27.52 -23.30
N GLN A 26 -44.06 -27.55 -24.19
CA GLN A 26 -44.18 -26.55 -25.30
C GLN A 26 -44.48 -25.16 -24.73
N PRO A 27 -43.93 -24.09 -25.32
CA PRO A 27 -44.21 -22.75 -24.87
C PRO A 27 -45.57 -22.25 -25.42
N THR A 28 -46.49 -21.98 -24.54
CA THR A 28 -47.62 -21.07 -24.85
C THR A 28 -47.10 -19.64 -24.79
N THR A 29 -47.11 -18.97 -25.92
CA THR A 29 -46.79 -17.54 -26.04
C THR A 29 -47.88 -16.71 -25.35
N VAL A 30 -47.64 -16.28 -24.14
CA VAL A 30 -48.32 -15.13 -23.54
C VAL A 30 -47.43 -13.93 -23.81
N SER A 31 -47.85 -13.04 -24.68
CA SER A 31 -47.22 -11.73 -24.87
C SER A 31 -47.51 -10.87 -23.63
N ALA A 32 -46.64 -10.92 -22.65
CA ALA A 32 -46.55 -9.88 -21.65
C ALA A 32 -45.77 -8.72 -22.28
N GLN A 33 -46.43 -7.64 -22.66
CA GLN A 33 -45.81 -6.33 -22.79
C GLN A 33 -45.30 -5.93 -21.35
N GLY A 34 -44.16 -6.46 -20.96
CA GLY A 34 -43.40 -5.94 -19.85
C GLY A 34 -42.82 -4.59 -20.31
N ASN A 35 -43.19 -3.51 -19.63
CA ASN A 35 -42.43 -2.26 -19.67
C ASN A 35 -40.96 -2.61 -19.52
N GLN A 36 -40.15 -2.44 -20.58
CA GLN A 36 -38.71 -2.41 -20.41
C GLN A 36 -38.40 -1.29 -19.42
N PRO A 37 -37.61 -1.52 -18.38
CA PRO A 37 -37.21 -0.45 -17.48
C PRO A 37 -36.58 0.66 -18.34
N SER A 38 -37.08 1.89 -18.18
CA SER A 38 -36.51 3.04 -18.88
C SER A 38 -35.00 3.10 -18.60
N ASN A 39 -34.18 3.27 -19.63
CA ASN A 39 -32.73 3.49 -19.47
C ASN A 39 -32.42 4.89 -18.95
N ASP A 40 -33.37 5.56 -18.33
CA ASP A 40 -33.25 6.91 -17.81
C ASP A 40 -32.60 6.90 -16.45
N ALA A 41 -31.48 7.59 -16.34
CA ALA A 41 -30.78 7.82 -15.07
C ALA A 41 -30.97 9.26 -14.59
N VAL A 42 -31.07 9.43 -13.29
CA VAL A 42 -31.11 10.76 -12.68
C VAL A 42 -29.95 10.88 -11.68
N VAL A 43 -29.11 11.86 -11.90
CA VAL A 43 -28.07 12.27 -10.94
C VAL A 43 -28.54 13.52 -10.21
N THR A 44 -28.61 13.44 -8.89
CA THR A 44 -28.99 14.58 -8.05
C THR A 44 -27.75 15.14 -7.37
N VAL A 45 -27.43 16.40 -7.64
CA VAL A 45 -26.36 17.16 -6.96
C VAL A 45 -27.01 17.95 -5.83
N SER A 46 -26.56 17.70 -4.60
CA SER A 46 -27.01 18.42 -3.40
C SER A 46 -26.22 19.70 -3.26
N PHE A 47 -26.83 20.84 -3.64
CA PHE A 47 -26.20 22.15 -3.61
C PHE A 47 -26.73 23.00 -2.47
N ILE A 48 -25.89 23.23 -1.46
CA ILE A 48 -26.17 24.15 -0.37
C ILE A 48 -25.03 25.18 -0.40
N PRO A 49 -25.31 26.45 -0.75
CA PRO A 49 -24.26 27.47 -0.81
C PRO A 49 -23.48 27.57 0.50
N GLY A 50 -22.14 27.55 0.41
CA GLY A 50 -21.25 27.58 1.58
C GLY A 50 -21.11 26.27 2.37
N HIS A 51 -21.78 25.18 1.94
CA HIS A 51 -21.71 23.86 2.56
C HIS A 51 -21.24 22.80 1.55
N SER A 52 -20.07 23.01 0.96
CA SER A 52 -19.41 21.97 0.16
C SER A 52 -18.96 20.80 1.03
N ALA A 53 -18.92 19.59 0.47
CA ALA A 53 -18.39 18.42 1.17
C ALA A 53 -16.88 18.57 1.39
N ASN A 54 -16.19 19.18 0.44
CA ASN A 54 -14.76 19.44 0.53
C ASN A 54 -14.36 20.65 -0.32
N ARG A 55 -13.16 21.17 -0.08
CA ARG A 55 -12.48 22.20 -0.88
C ARG A 55 -11.08 21.75 -1.20
N PHE A 56 -10.67 21.82 -2.45
CA PHE A 56 -9.34 21.40 -2.86
C PHE A 56 -8.77 22.31 -3.96
N ILE A 57 -7.44 22.29 -4.09
CA ILE A 57 -6.70 22.96 -5.16
C ILE A 57 -6.18 21.88 -6.10
N PRO A 58 -6.59 21.83 -7.38
CA PRO A 58 -6.23 20.73 -8.29
C PRO A 58 -4.74 20.47 -8.41
N SER A 59 -3.93 21.52 -8.46
CA SER A 59 -2.47 21.41 -8.54
C SER A 59 -1.82 20.85 -7.29
N ARG A 60 -2.56 20.69 -6.19
CA ARG A 60 -2.09 20.12 -4.91
C ARG A 60 -2.81 18.82 -4.53
N ALA A 61 -3.96 18.54 -5.14
CA ALA A 61 -4.81 17.41 -4.79
C ALA A 61 -4.70 16.22 -5.76
N LEU A 62 -4.31 16.48 -7.02
CA LEU A 62 -4.25 15.46 -8.08
C LEU A 62 -2.79 15.18 -8.44
N GLY A 63 -2.19 14.23 -7.75
CA GLY A 63 -0.79 13.90 -7.82
C GLY A 63 -0.48 12.55 -8.46
N ALA A 64 0.82 12.22 -8.48
CA ALA A 64 1.32 10.92 -8.90
C ALA A 64 2.58 10.52 -8.12
N GLY A 65 2.90 9.23 -8.11
CA GLY A 65 4.09 8.68 -7.48
C GLY A 65 5.15 8.25 -8.49
N VAL A 66 6.42 8.36 -8.10
CA VAL A 66 7.53 7.67 -8.75
C VAL A 66 8.12 6.66 -7.78
N ASP A 67 8.50 5.49 -8.30
CA ASP A 67 8.98 4.37 -7.52
C ASP A 67 10.41 3.94 -7.92
N GLY A 68 10.89 2.85 -7.32
CA GLY A 68 12.14 2.20 -7.68
C GLY A 68 12.06 1.49 -9.04
N HIS A 69 13.22 1.32 -9.64
CA HIS A 69 13.39 0.72 -10.95
C HIS A 69 14.28 -0.51 -10.89
N SER A 70 14.20 -1.35 -11.91
CA SER A 70 15.28 -2.31 -12.17
C SER A 70 16.59 -1.59 -12.42
N ILE A 71 17.70 -2.20 -12.02
CA ILE A 71 19.02 -1.55 -12.10
C ILE A 71 19.35 -1.11 -13.54
N GLY A 72 19.78 0.14 -13.71
CA GLY A 72 20.07 0.76 -15.00
C GLY A 72 18.87 1.34 -15.74
N GLU A 73 17.65 1.20 -15.22
CA GLU A 73 16.42 1.69 -15.89
C GLU A 73 16.07 3.15 -15.55
N THR A 74 16.51 3.68 -14.41
CA THR A 74 16.13 5.03 -13.94
C THR A 74 16.31 6.11 -15.02
N VAL A 75 17.44 6.11 -15.73
CA VAL A 75 17.74 7.11 -16.77
C VAL A 75 16.85 6.94 -18.00
N ARG A 76 16.44 5.72 -18.32
CA ARG A 76 15.53 5.43 -19.45
C ARG A 76 14.11 5.86 -19.12
N GLN A 77 13.62 5.46 -17.94
CA GLN A 77 12.29 5.80 -17.47
C GLN A 77 12.08 7.30 -17.40
N LEU A 78 13.04 8.01 -16.82
CA LEU A 78 12.98 9.45 -16.66
C LEU A 78 13.73 10.22 -17.78
N SER A 79 13.71 9.68 -19.00
CA SER A 79 14.22 10.41 -20.17
C SER A 79 13.38 11.69 -20.42
N PRO A 80 13.96 12.75 -21.04
CA PRO A 80 13.23 13.99 -21.28
C PRO A 80 11.93 13.82 -22.10
N ALA A 81 11.87 12.84 -22.99
CA ALA A 81 10.68 12.53 -23.77
C ALA A 81 9.58 11.90 -22.92
N ASN A 82 9.95 10.91 -22.08
CA ASN A 82 9.03 10.26 -21.17
C ASN A 82 8.49 11.24 -20.11
N VAL A 83 9.39 12.03 -19.51
CA VAL A 83 9.00 13.07 -18.53
C VAL A 83 8.00 14.05 -19.16
N LYS A 84 8.23 14.50 -20.39
CA LYS A 84 7.26 15.37 -21.08
C LYS A 84 5.88 14.70 -21.26
N ALA A 85 5.87 13.42 -21.57
CA ALA A 85 4.61 12.66 -21.70
C ALA A 85 3.93 12.49 -20.34
N MET A 86 4.67 12.13 -19.28
CA MET A 86 4.16 12.04 -17.92
C MET A 86 3.51 13.36 -17.47
N LEU A 87 4.22 14.46 -17.61
CA LEU A 87 3.71 15.80 -17.26
C LEU A 87 2.44 16.19 -18.04
N SER A 88 2.23 15.63 -19.25
CA SER A 88 1.05 15.91 -20.05
C SER A 88 -0.24 15.30 -19.48
N ALA A 89 -0.14 14.36 -18.55
CA ALA A 89 -1.28 13.84 -17.80
C ALA A 89 -1.92 14.91 -16.87
N GLY A 90 -1.17 15.98 -16.54
CA GLY A 90 -1.66 17.09 -15.72
C GLY A 90 -1.63 16.83 -14.21
N LEU A 91 -1.15 15.67 -13.79
CA LEU A 91 -0.90 15.34 -12.39
C LEU A 91 0.30 16.16 -11.89
N LYS A 92 0.20 16.78 -10.70
CA LYS A 92 1.20 17.80 -10.33
C LYS A 92 1.98 17.51 -9.06
N PRO A 93 1.38 17.34 -7.86
CA PRO A 93 2.20 17.01 -6.72
C PRO A 93 2.79 15.62 -6.92
N LEU A 94 4.04 15.47 -6.48
CA LEU A 94 4.78 14.22 -6.62
C LEU A 94 5.04 13.61 -5.26
N THR A 95 4.84 12.30 -5.12
CA THR A 95 5.39 11.49 -4.04
C THR A 95 6.52 10.63 -4.56
N TYR A 96 7.50 10.40 -3.73
CA TYR A 96 8.60 9.50 -3.99
C TYR A 96 8.41 8.26 -3.13
N ARG A 97 8.35 7.07 -3.75
CA ARG A 97 8.03 5.83 -3.04
C ARG A 97 9.30 5.11 -2.61
N LEU A 98 9.20 4.33 -1.54
CA LEU A 98 10.32 3.61 -0.93
C LEU A 98 10.21 2.11 -1.14
N ARG A 99 10.48 1.66 -2.35
CA ARG A 99 10.52 0.23 -2.62
C ARG A 99 11.49 -0.56 -1.71
N THR A 100 12.50 0.12 -1.17
CA THR A 100 13.47 -0.50 -0.27
C THR A 100 12.85 -0.96 1.05
N GLU A 101 11.83 -0.28 1.56
CA GLU A 101 11.16 -0.71 2.80
C GLU A 101 10.35 -1.98 2.57
N LEU A 102 9.61 -2.08 1.48
CA LEU A 102 8.94 -3.30 1.06
C LEU A 102 9.88 -4.48 0.91
N ALA A 103 11.02 -4.26 0.28
CA ALA A 103 12.03 -5.29 0.10
C ALA A 103 12.79 -5.66 1.38
N GLY A 104 12.50 -5.01 2.51
CA GLY A 104 13.21 -5.20 3.77
C GLY A 104 14.67 -4.78 3.68
N GLU A 105 14.90 -3.62 3.09
CA GLU A 105 16.23 -3.10 2.79
C GLU A 105 16.57 -1.85 3.59
N ALA A 106 17.84 -1.71 3.94
CA ALA A 106 18.34 -0.47 4.50
C ALA A 106 18.56 0.56 3.37
N TRP A 107 18.05 1.77 3.57
CA TRP A 107 18.02 2.84 2.58
C TRP A 107 19.31 3.67 2.56
N HIS A 108 20.03 3.65 1.45
CA HIS A 108 21.15 4.53 1.18
C HIS A 108 20.73 5.60 0.16
N TRP A 109 19.92 6.57 0.59
CA TRP A 109 19.42 7.66 -0.24
C TRP A 109 20.54 8.51 -0.88
N ASN A 110 21.74 8.48 -0.27
CA ASN A 110 22.98 8.95 -0.86
C ASN A 110 24.03 7.84 -0.75
N PRO A 111 24.59 7.33 -1.87
CA PRO A 111 25.60 6.28 -1.87
C PRO A 111 26.91 6.72 -1.19
N ILE A 112 27.10 8.03 -0.96
CA ILE A 112 28.21 8.59 -0.22
C ILE A 112 27.80 8.77 1.24
N GLY A 113 28.53 8.15 2.16
CA GLY A 113 28.22 8.22 3.58
C GLY A 113 29.28 7.51 4.42
N ARG A 114 28.88 7.09 5.60
CA ARG A 114 29.78 6.41 6.55
C ARG A 114 29.09 5.24 7.24
N TRP A 115 29.87 4.19 7.44
CA TRP A 115 29.52 3.06 8.28
C TRP A 115 29.89 3.33 9.73
N SER A 116 29.16 2.73 10.68
CA SER A 116 29.57 2.73 12.10
C SER A 116 30.83 1.89 12.34
N ASP A 117 31.11 0.88 11.50
CA ASP A 117 32.38 0.12 11.42
C ASP A 117 33.01 0.29 10.02
N PRO A 118 33.64 1.45 9.76
CA PRO A 118 34.16 1.77 8.42
C PRO A 118 35.35 0.89 8.01
N ALA A 119 36.09 0.35 8.97
CA ALA A 119 37.23 -0.53 8.69
C ALA A 119 36.83 -1.84 8.00
N HIS A 120 35.56 -2.26 8.21
CA HIS A 120 35.04 -3.50 7.66
C HIS A 120 33.88 -3.28 6.67
N GLY A 121 33.53 -2.03 6.35
CA GLY A 121 32.44 -1.68 5.45
C GLY A 121 31.09 -2.27 5.89
N ARG A 122 30.74 -2.08 7.17
CA ARG A 122 29.52 -2.65 7.77
C ARG A 122 29.04 -1.84 8.96
N GLY A 123 27.87 -2.20 9.48
CA GLY A 123 27.26 -1.59 10.64
C GLY A 123 26.05 -0.74 10.24
N TYR A 124 25.82 0.33 10.99
CA TYR A 124 24.75 1.28 10.71
C TYR A 124 25.26 2.35 9.74
N TRP A 125 24.45 2.59 8.71
CA TRP A 125 24.79 3.57 7.70
C TRP A 125 24.25 4.96 8.04
N THR A 126 24.99 5.99 7.66
CA THR A 126 24.52 7.37 7.64
C THR A 126 25.01 8.03 6.37
N SER A 127 24.08 8.37 5.48
CA SER A 127 24.36 9.04 4.22
C SER A 127 24.93 10.44 4.45
N SER A 128 25.78 10.88 3.54
CA SER A 128 26.39 12.20 3.61
C SER A 128 25.39 13.30 3.26
N SER A 129 25.20 14.25 4.15
CA SER A 129 24.44 15.47 3.88
C SER A 129 25.24 16.58 3.21
N ASN A 130 26.52 16.36 2.91
CA ASN A 130 27.33 17.34 2.21
C ASN A 130 26.91 17.46 0.74
N LEU A 131 26.89 18.69 0.24
CA LEU A 131 26.53 19.02 -1.15
C LEU A 131 27.67 18.67 -2.11
N GLY A 132 27.91 17.38 -2.30
CA GLY A 132 28.86 16.86 -3.25
C GLY A 132 28.34 16.86 -4.69
N ARG A 133 28.67 15.81 -5.46
CA ARG A 133 28.09 15.61 -6.80
C ARG A 133 26.60 15.35 -6.68
N PRO A 134 25.78 15.75 -7.69
CA PRO A 134 24.37 15.44 -7.73
C PRO A 134 24.10 13.93 -7.63
N ILE A 135 23.10 13.56 -6.86
CA ILE A 135 22.65 12.17 -6.70
C ILE A 135 21.67 11.85 -7.82
N HIS A 136 22.05 10.92 -8.70
CA HIS A 136 21.22 10.49 -9.82
C HIS A 136 20.48 9.18 -9.51
N VAL A 137 21.12 8.29 -8.79
CA VAL A 137 20.55 7.01 -8.32
C VAL A 137 21.01 6.73 -6.90
N CYS A 138 20.21 5.98 -6.19
CA CYS A 138 20.47 5.48 -4.85
C CYS A 138 20.01 4.02 -4.75
N TYR A 139 20.33 3.36 -3.64
CA TYR A 139 20.25 1.92 -3.55
C TYR A 139 19.74 1.47 -2.18
N GLY A 140 19.06 0.34 -2.17
CA GLY A 140 18.77 -0.44 -0.98
C GLY A 140 19.86 -1.49 -0.70
N TYR A 141 19.96 -1.90 0.55
CA TYR A 141 20.87 -2.94 1.03
C TYR A 141 20.07 -3.97 1.81
N ARG A 142 20.03 -5.20 1.33
CA ARG A 142 19.29 -6.29 1.92
C ARG A 142 19.75 -6.55 3.34
N LEU A 143 18.80 -6.52 4.25
CA LEU A 143 19.09 -6.81 5.64
C LEU A 143 19.38 -8.30 5.84
N PRO A 144 20.19 -8.64 6.87
CA PRO A 144 20.29 -10.03 7.33
C PRO A 144 18.90 -10.47 7.80
N ARG A 145 18.24 -11.25 6.99
CA ARG A 145 16.85 -11.58 7.15
C ARG A 145 16.53 -12.25 8.44
N ARG A 146 15.60 -11.95 8.68
CA ARG A 146 14.54 -11.94 9.52
C ARG A 146 13.41 -12.90 9.22
N GLY A 147 13.20 -13.35 8.10
CA GLY A 147 12.12 -14.22 7.74
C GLY A 147 11.10 -13.55 6.84
N ASN A 148 10.05 -14.26 6.55
CA ASN A 148 8.99 -13.77 5.70
C ASN A 148 8.19 -12.68 6.42
N THR A 149 7.85 -11.68 5.67
CA THR A 149 6.71 -10.84 5.93
C THR A 149 5.58 -11.30 5.02
N ILE A 150 4.37 -10.80 5.17
CA ILE A 150 3.29 -11.08 4.22
C ILE A 150 3.62 -10.55 2.84
N ASP A 151 4.48 -9.55 2.77
CA ASP A 151 4.89 -8.94 1.54
C ASP A 151 5.77 -9.89 0.71
N GLN A 152 5.39 -10.10 -0.53
CA GLN A 152 6.07 -10.95 -1.50
C GLN A 152 7.52 -10.54 -1.78
N ALA A 153 7.88 -9.28 -1.58
CA ALA A 153 9.24 -8.80 -1.73
C ALA A 153 10.23 -9.51 -0.79
N ASN A 154 9.73 -10.13 0.28
CA ASN A 154 10.51 -10.88 1.25
C ASN A 154 10.37 -12.41 1.14
N ASP A 155 9.64 -12.92 0.17
CA ASP A 155 9.37 -14.35 -0.03
C ASP A 155 10.60 -15.19 -0.39
N ASP A 156 11.74 -14.58 -0.57
CA ASP A 156 12.99 -15.28 -0.86
C ASP A 156 13.52 -16.15 0.32
N GLY A 157 12.74 -16.28 1.40
CA GLY A 157 13.00 -17.24 2.46
C GLY A 157 14.33 -17.06 3.17
N TYR A 158 14.75 -15.85 3.37
CA TYR A 158 16.07 -15.54 3.94
C TYR A 158 16.10 -15.42 5.46
N SER A 159 15.26 -16.11 6.19
CA SER A 159 15.49 -16.19 7.60
C SER A 159 16.91 -16.66 7.86
N ARG A 160 17.63 -15.96 8.72
CA ARG A 160 18.94 -16.36 9.21
C ARG A 160 18.88 -17.14 10.51
N ILE A 161 17.69 -17.56 10.88
CA ILE A 161 17.45 -18.33 12.09
C ILE A 161 17.34 -19.83 11.79
N ASP A 162 17.14 -20.17 10.51
CA ASP A 162 16.96 -21.54 10.01
C ASP A 162 17.76 -21.82 8.74
N ASP A 163 18.78 -21.02 8.42
CA ASP A 163 19.55 -21.15 7.16
C ASP A 163 20.66 -22.24 7.25
N GLY A 164 20.88 -22.83 8.40
CA GLY A 164 21.92 -23.82 8.65
C GLY A 164 23.33 -23.23 8.73
N ASP A 165 23.48 -21.92 8.67
CA ASP A 165 24.78 -21.23 8.81
C ASP A 165 24.91 -20.51 10.14
N VAL A 166 25.54 -21.16 11.11
CA VAL A 166 25.78 -20.60 12.45
C VAL A 166 26.61 -19.30 12.47
N ARG A 167 27.14 -18.86 11.33
CA ARG A 167 27.87 -17.58 11.20
C ARG A 167 26.94 -16.41 10.99
N THR A 168 25.76 -16.66 10.45
CA THR A 168 24.70 -15.67 10.29
C THR A 168 23.89 -15.52 11.59
N PHE A 169 23.09 -14.49 11.68
CA PHE A 169 22.16 -14.30 12.78
C PHE A 169 21.11 -13.25 12.45
N TRP A 170 19.95 -13.36 13.06
CA TRP A 170 18.96 -12.30 13.16
C TRP A 170 19.24 -11.46 14.41
N LYS A 171 18.95 -10.17 14.35
CA LYS A 171 18.96 -9.25 15.49
C LYS A 171 17.73 -8.35 15.44
N SER A 172 17.09 -8.13 16.60
CA SER A 172 15.98 -7.19 16.73
C SER A 172 16.44 -5.74 16.59
N ASN A 173 15.53 -4.85 16.22
CA ASN A 173 15.82 -3.43 16.08
C ASN A 173 16.26 -2.81 17.42
N PRO A 174 17.47 -2.24 17.51
CA PRO A 174 18.00 -1.68 18.77
C PRO A 174 17.25 -0.43 19.23
N TYR A 175 16.56 0.28 18.34
CA TYR A 175 15.78 1.47 18.69
C TYR A 175 14.47 1.14 19.42
N LEU A 176 14.12 -0.13 19.54
CA LEU A 176 13.01 -0.64 20.37
C LEU A 176 13.44 -1.01 21.80
N ASP A 177 14.73 -0.94 22.10
CA ASP A 177 15.26 -1.24 23.43
C ASP A 177 14.97 -0.10 24.43
N GLU A 178 14.85 -0.45 25.71
CA GLU A 178 14.59 0.49 26.81
C GLU A 178 15.58 1.66 26.87
N HIS A 179 16.78 1.49 26.35
CA HIS A 179 17.79 2.54 26.25
C HIS A 179 17.29 3.76 25.45
N PHE A 180 16.58 3.51 24.34
CA PHE A 180 16.02 4.55 23.48
C PHE A 180 14.60 4.92 23.84
N THR A 181 13.81 3.93 24.27
CA THR A 181 12.38 4.12 24.55
C THR A 181 12.10 4.67 25.93
N GLY A 182 12.99 4.41 26.89
CA GLY A 182 12.77 4.69 28.31
C GLY A 182 11.75 3.75 28.97
N GLU A 183 11.25 2.75 28.25
CA GLU A 183 10.30 1.76 28.73
C GLU A 183 10.98 0.39 28.83
N LYS A 184 10.60 -0.39 29.85
CA LYS A 184 11.16 -1.74 30.01
C LYS A 184 10.87 -2.60 28.78
N ASN A 185 11.86 -3.35 28.31
CA ASN A 185 11.70 -4.28 27.19
C ASN A 185 10.54 -5.27 27.39
N SER A 186 10.25 -5.65 28.63
CA SER A 186 9.11 -6.51 28.98
C SER A 186 7.73 -5.87 28.79
N ALA A 187 7.63 -4.54 28.66
CA ALA A 187 6.35 -3.86 28.42
C ALA A 187 5.90 -3.96 26.95
N SER A 188 6.87 -4.08 26.01
CA SER A 188 6.65 -4.29 24.58
C SER A 188 7.68 -5.31 24.07
N PRO A 189 7.50 -6.60 24.39
CA PRO A 189 8.52 -7.62 24.15
C PRO A 189 8.71 -7.88 22.65
N GLN A 190 9.95 -8.09 22.25
CA GLN A 190 10.28 -8.61 20.94
C GLN A 190 9.98 -10.11 20.87
N TRP A 191 9.74 -10.62 19.68
CA TRP A 191 9.43 -12.02 19.50
C TRP A 191 9.96 -12.57 18.17
N VAL A 192 10.12 -13.89 18.15
CA VAL A 192 10.35 -14.70 16.94
C VAL A 192 9.28 -15.77 16.90
N MET A 193 8.61 -15.92 15.78
CA MET A 193 7.58 -16.95 15.55
C MET A 193 8.01 -17.86 14.41
N ILE A 194 7.76 -19.14 14.58
CA ILE A 194 8.02 -20.20 13.61
C ILE A 194 6.67 -20.81 13.21
N ASP A 195 6.33 -20.77 11.94
CA ASP A 195 5.28 -21.57 11.31
C ASP A 195 5.91 -22.85 10.74
N LEU A 196 5.57 -24.00 11.28
CA LEU A 196 6.09 -25.30 10.85
C LEU A 196 5.42 -25.83 9.53
N GLY A 197 4.57 -25.02 8.90
CA GLY A 197 3.81 -25.38 7.71
C GLY A 197 2.63 -26.31 7.99
N GLU A 198 2.82 -27.26 8.89
CA GLU A 198 1.82 -28.25 9.34
C GLU A 198 1.99 -28.56 10.84
N PRO A 199 0.95 -29.06 11.51
CA PRO A 199 1.08 -29.49 12.91
C PRO A 199 2.10 -30.62 13.08
N LYS A 200 3.11 -30.40 13.95
CA LYS A 200 4.17 -31.37 14.27
C LYS A 200 4.26 -31.60 15.77
N PRO A 201 4.69 -32.79 16.23
CA PRO A 201 4.92 -33.06 17.65
C PRO A 201 6.19 -32.34 18.12
N ILE A 202 6.05 -31.48 19.13
CA ILE A 202 7.13 -30.65 19.71
C ILE A 202 7.16 -30.84 21.22
N ASP A 203 8.32 -31.19 21.78
CA ASP A 203 8.57 -31.16 23.22
C ASP A 203 9.93 -30.56 23.58
N ALA A 204 10.71 -30.12 22.56
CA ALA A 204 12.03 -29.55 22.81
C ALA A 204 12.36 -28.44 21.78
N ILE A 205 13.20 -27.50 22.22
CA ILE A 205 13.78 -26.45 21.38
C ILE A 205 15.27 -26.34 21.67
N ARG A 206 16.06 -26.11 20.64
CA ARG A 206 17.45 -25.71 20.76
C ARG A 206 17.66 -24.35 20.12
N ILE A 207 18.24 -23.41 20.85
CA ILE A 207 18.49 -22.05 20.40
C ILE A 207 19.99 -21.78 20.45
N LEU A 208 20.56 -21.39 19.31
CA LEU A 208 21.93 -20.88 19.24
C LEU A 208 21.87 -19.35 19.31
N TRP A 209 22.19 -18.81 20.46
CA TRP A 209 22.19 -17.37 20.68
C TRP A 209 23.41 -16.69 20.06
N SER A 210 23.20 -15.46 19.59
CA SER A 210 24.26 -14.49 19.31
C SER A 210 24.35 -13.46 20.44
N GLN A 211 24.82 -12.27 20.18
CA GLN A 211 24.91 -11.17 21.14
C GLN A 211 24.17 -9.93 20.61
N PRO A 212 23.36 -9.31 21.49
CA PRO A 212 22.96 -9.71 22.83
C PRO A 212 21.96 -10.88 22.80
N PHE A 213 21.93 -11.69 23.87
CA PHE A 213 20.97 -12.78 24.02
C PHE A 213 19.87 -12.44 25.03
N ALA A 214 18.78 -13.19 25.08
CA ALA A 214 17.74 -12.99 26.08
C ALA A 214 18.13 -13.66 27.39
N THR A 215 18.10 -12.90 28.52
CA THR A 215 18.28 -13.41 29.87
C THR A 215 16.97 -13.83 30.53
N ASN A 216 15.83 -13.37 29.95
CA ASN A 216 14.49 -13.77 30.36
C ASN A 216 13.61 -13.85 29.10
N TYR A 217 12.96 -15.00 28.87
CA TYR A 217 12.08 -15.22 27.74
C TYR A 217 11.06 -16.33 28.05
N SER A 218 10.00 -16.42 27.25
CA SER A 218 9.03 -17.52 27.26
C SER A 218 8.98 -18.18 25.90
N ILE A 219 8.48 -19.44 25.87
CA ILE A 219 8.21 -20.17 24.64
C ILE A 219 6.75 -20.59 24.67
N GLU A 220 6.05 -20.25 23.63
CA GLU A 220 4.60 -20.39 23.51
C GLU A 220 4.26 -21.12 22.21
N PHE A 221 3.11 -21.80 22.19
CA PHE A 221 2.51 -22.32 20.97
C PHE A 221 1.19 -21.61 20.71
N GLY A 222 0.88 -21.45 19.43
CA GLY A 222 -0.29 -20.69 18.98
C GLY A 222 -1.39 -21.58 18.44
N GLU A 223 -2.65 -21.19 18.71
CA GLU A 223 -3.85 -21.80 18.17
C GLU A 223 -4.72 -20.75 17.52
N PHE A 224 -5.45 -21.17 16.47
CA PHE A 224 -6.48 -20.34 15.87
C PHE A 224 -7.82 -20.58 16.56
N VAL A 225 -8.48 -19.49 16.90
CA VAL A 225 -9.88 -19.53 17.38
C VAL A 225 -10.79 -18.94 16.30
N GLY A 226 -11.59 -19.78 15.63
CA GLY A 226 -12.53 -19.38 14.59
C GLY A 226 -12.35 -20.08 13.25
N GLU A 227 -13.08 -19.64 12.22
CA GLU A 227 -12.98 -20.20 10.89
C GLU A 227 -11.64 -19.87 10.21
N LYS A 228 -11.15 -20.87 9.49
CA LYS A 228 -9.83 -20.86 8.87
C LYS A 228 -9.87 -20.21 7.50
N ASP A 229 -9.78 -18.92 7.38
CA ASP A 229 -9.23 -18.33 6.18
C ASP A 229 -7.77 -17.95 6.45
N LEU A 230 -6.85 -18.64 5.80
CA LEU A 230 -5.56 -18.96 6.41
C LEU A 230 -4.36 -18.33 5.71
N SER A 231 -4.55 -17.59 4.65
CA SER A 231 -3.38 -17.14 3.88
C SER A 231 -2.56 -16.05 4.57
N GLN A 232 -3.09 -15.39 5.62
CA GLN A 232 -2.44 -14.21 6.21
C GLN A 232 -2.69 -13.97 7.70
N ARG A 233 -2.99 -14.99 8.53
CA ARG A 233 -3.34 -14.75 9.94
C ARG A 233 -2.39 -15.45 10.92
N LEU A 234 -1.83 -14.66 11.83
CA LEU A 234 -1.12 -15.18 13.00
C LEU A 234 -2.12 -15.81 14.00
N PRO A 235 -1.70 -16.76 14.86
CA PRO A 235 -2.54 -17.32 15.91
C PRO A 235 -3.18 -16.25 16.80
N THR A 236 -4.44 -16.45 17.17
CA THR A 236 -5.19 -15.55 18.05
C THR A 236 -4.93 -15.80 19.53
N GLU A 237 -4.64 -17.04 19.88
CA GLU A 237 -4.36 -17.43 21.25
C GLU A 237 -2.99 -18.08 21.38
N TRP A 238 -2.29 -17.74 22.45
CA TRP A 238 -0.94 -18.22 22.73
C TRP A 238 -0.91 -18.86 24.12
N HIS A 239 -0.37 -20.06 24.18
CA HIS A 239 -0.23 -20.84 25.40
C HIS A 239 1.23 -21.12 25.67
N ALA A 240 1.69 -20.84 26.88
CA ALA A 240 3.04 -21.19 27.28
C ALA A 240 3.23 -22.73 27.28
N PHE A 241 4.36 -23.20 26.75
CA PHE A 241 4.73 -24.59 26.95
C PHE A 241 4.88 -24.87 28.45
N PRO A 242 4.47 -26.05 28.98
CA PRO A 242 4.41 -26.35 30.41
C PRO A 242 5.70 -26.09 31.18
N ARG A 243 6.86 -26.25 30.51
CA ARG A 243 8.17 -26.07 31.11
C ARG A 243 8.91 -24.82 30.66
N ALA A 244 8.28 -23.95 29.87
CA ALA A 244 8.93 -22.81 29.24
C ALA A 244 8.12 -21.50 29.32
N GLY A 245 7.21 -21.37 30.28
CA GLY A 245 6.46 -20.12 30.53
C GLY A 245 7.37 -18.99 31.05
N THR A 246 8.50 -19.32 31.69
CA THR A 246 9.56 -18.38 32.04
C THR A 246 10.89 -19.11 32.02
N VAL A 247 11.80 -18.67 31.15
CA VAL A 247 13.13 -19.27 30.99
C VAL A 247 14.18 -18.24 31.34
N LYS A 248 15.15 -18.62 32.21
CA LYS A 248 16.36 -17.85 32.48
C LYS A 248 17.44 -18.23 31.48
N GLY A 249 17.77 -17.28 30.58
CA GLY A 249 18.75 -17.49 29.54
C GLY A 249 20.17 -17.19 29.96
N THR A 250 21.10 -18.02 29.50
CA THR A 250 22.55 -17.85 29.70
C THR A 250 23.32 -17.64 28.41
N GLY A 251 22.59 -17.56 27.27
CA GLY A 251 23.20 -17.47 25.96
C GLY A 251 23.84 -18.77 25.48
N GLY A 252 24.63 -18.69 24.40
CA GLY A 252 25.33 -19.84 23.84
C GLY A 252 24.38 -20.83 23.13
N ASN A 253 24.67 -22.12 23.27
CA ASN A 253 23.84 -23.19 22.73
C ASN A 253 22.93 -23.73 23.85
N THR A 254 21.67 -23.41 23.80
CA THR A 254 20.68 -23.76 24.83
C THR A 254 19.71 -24.81 24.26
N LEU A 255 19.64 -25.97 24.95
CA LEU A 255 18.64 -27.01 24.67
C LEU A 255 17.65 -27.04 25.86
N LEU A 256 16.37 -26.91 25.55
CA LEU A 256 15.28 -26.91 26.54
C LEU A 256 14.27 -28.01 26.20
N LYS A 257 13.85 -28.73 27.25
CA LYS A 257 12.64 -29.55 27.18
C LYS A 257 11.43 -28.69 27.50
N LEU A 258 10.45 -28.63 26.59
CA LEU A 258 9.29 -27.73 26.65
C LEU A 258 8.08 -28.38 27.34
N ALA A 259 7.96 -29.72 27.19
CA ALA A 259 6.85 -30.49 27.74
C ALA A 259 7.35 -31.93 28.12
N ASP A 260 6.61 -32.63 28.97
CA ASP A 260 6.94 -34.02 29.32
C ASP A 260 6.63 -34.99 28.18
N THR A 261 5.57 -34.73 27.47
CA THR A 261 5.13 -35.41 26.25
C THR A 261 5.01 -34.42 25.11
N PRO A 262 5.32 -34.81 23.86
CA PRO A 262 5.19 -33.91 22.71
C PRO A 262 3.76 -33.37 22.57
N ILE A 263 3.65 -32.06 22.31
CA ILE A 263 2.43 -31.37 21.99
C ILE A 263 2.42 -31.14 20.46
N THR A 264 1.32 -31.49 19.79
CA THR A 264 1.21 -31.29 18.35
C THR A 264 0.80 -29.85 18.08
N VAL A 265 1.70 -29.07 17.48
CA VAL A 265 1.55 -27.64 17.22
C VAL A 265 2.07 -27.27 15.83
N ARG A 266 1.50 -26.24 15.22
CA ARG A 266 2.03 -25.64 13.99
C ARG A 266 2.84 -24.39 14.27
N TYR A 267 2.37 -23.54 15.20
CA TYR A 267 2.99 -22.24 15.47
C TYR A 267 3.69 -22.25 16.82
N VAL A 268 4.96 -21.84 16.84
CA VAL A 268 5.74 -21.68 18.07
C VAL A 268 6.34 -20.29 18.11
N ARG A 269 6.24 -19.62 19.26
CA ARG A 269 6.76 -18.26 19.45
C ARG A 269 7.72 -18.21 20.63
N ILE A 270 8.85 -17.50 20.45
CA ILE A 270 9.77 -17.12 21.51
C ILE A 270 9.53 -15.65 21.84
N VAL A 271 9.12 -15.33 23.05
CA VAL A 271 8.86 -13.96 23.49
C VAL A 271 10.01 -13.52 24.39
N LEU A 272 10.67 -12.41 24.05
CA LEU A 272 11.94 -11.95 24.60
C LEU A 272 11.70 -10.76 25.55
N HIS A 273 11.98 -10.92 26.84
CA HIS A 273 11.62 -9.95 27.88
C HIS A 273 12.79 -9.12 28.39
N GLU A 274 13.97 -9.72 28.59
CA GLU A 274 15.15 -9.03 29.12
C GLU A 274 16.40 -9.40 28.32
N SER A 275 17.19 -8.38 27.98
CA SER A 275 18.42 -8.53 27.19
C SER A 275 19.65 -8.69 28.11
N SER A 276 20.67 -9.39 27.62
CA SER A 276 21.96 -9.51 28.28
C SER A 276 22.79 -8.22 28.25
N GLY A 277 22.50 -7.29 27.35
CA GLY A 277 23.31 -6.10 27.15
C GLY A 277 24.73 -6.38 26.65
N THR A 278 25.01 -7.60 26.18
CA THR A 278 26.32 -7.98 25.67
C THR A 278 26.51 -7.60 24.23
N ALA A 279 27.76 -7.43 23.79
CA ALA A 279 28.07 -7.10 22.39
C ALA A 279 29.28 -7.91 21.91
N PRO A 280 29.51 -8.02 20.61
CA PRO A 280 30.71 -8.57 20.04
C PRO A 280 31.95 -7.88 20.60
N LYS A 281 33.05 -8.67 20.78
CA LYS A 281 34.31 -8.15 21.31
C LYS A 281 34.80 -6.95 20.50
N ASN A 282 35.19 -5.87 21.16
CA ASN A 282 35.67 -4.62 20.61
C ASN A 282 34.58 -3.72 19.92
N SER A 283 33.33 -4.04 20.01
CA SER A 283 32.29 -3.11 19.58
C SER A 283 32.34 -1.82 20.42
N ARG A 284 32.17 -0.67 19.75
CA ARG A 284 32.09 0.67 20.36
C ARG A 284 30.72 1.30 20.16
N ASP A 285 29.87 0.69 19.36
CA ASP A 285 28.52 1.20 19.10
C ASP A 285 27.57 0.66 20.17
N ILE A 286 26.82 1.56 20.80
CA ILE A 286 25.86 1.16 21.82
C ILE A 286 24.79 0.24 21.27
N ARG A 287 24.37 0.45 20.00
CA ARG A 287 23.34 -0.34 19.34
C ARG A 287 23.69 -1.83 19.26
N ASP A 288 24.96 -2.18 19.21
CA ASP A 288 25.40 -3.58 19.21
C ASP A 288 25.07 -4.33 20.53
N ARG A 289 24.78 -3.58 21.61
CA ARG A 289 24.43 -4.13 22.93
C ARG A 289 22.94 -4.24 23.19
N LEU A 290 22.13 -3.66 22.31
CA LEU A 290 20.71 -3.49 22.53
C LEU A 290 19.91 -4.52 21.75
N GLY A 291 18.73 -4.88 22.26
CA GLY A 291 17.87 -5.87 21.65
C GLY A 291 18.33 -7.32 21.88
N TYR A 292 18.06 -8.20 20.90
CA TYR A 292 18.27 -9.65 21.00
C TYR A 292 18.82 -10.20 19.69
N ALA A 293 19.65 -11.24 19.74
CA ALA A 293 20.21 -11.86 18.55
C ALA A 293 20.23 -13.39 18.64
N ILE A 294 19.75 -14.05 17.58
CA ILE A 294 19.65 -15.51 17.46
C ILE A 294 20.34 -15.94 16.17
N ARG A 295 21.19 -16.99 16.25
CA ARG A 295 21.85 -17.58 15.10
C ARG A 295 20.99 -18.62 14.42
N GLU A 296 20.53 -19.61 15.23
CA GLU A 296 19.76 -20.74 14.75
C GLU A 296 18.73 -21.19 15.78
N ILE A 297 17.60 -21.66 15.30
CA ILE A 297 16.55 -22.30 16.09
C ILE A 297 16.27 -23.68 15.52
N TYR A 298 16.19 -24.67 16.39
CA TYR A 298 15.78 -26.02 16.10
C TYR A 298 14.58 -26.37 16.96
N LEU A 299 13.52 -26.90 16.38
CA LEU A 299 12.30 -27.33 17.08
C LEU A 299 12.04 -28.81 16.81
N GLY A 300 11.65 -29.54 17.82
CA GLY A 300 11.37 -30.97 17.60
C GLY A 300 11.13 -31.72 18.89
N THR A 301 11.60 -32.99 18.92
CA THR A 301 11.40 -33.91 20.03
C THR A 301 12.71 -34.42 20.57
N LEU A 302 12.70 -34.79 21.87
CA LEU A 302 13.77 -35.55 22.50
C LEU A 302 13.37 -37.00 22.66
N ASP A 303 14.17 -37.92 22.12
CA ASP A 303 13.95 -39.34 22.33
C ASP A 303 14.35 -39.79 23.77
N ASP A 304 14.03 -41.03 24.12
CA ASP A 304 14.34 -41.60 25.45
C ASP A 304 15.84 -41.62 25.79
N ARG A 305 16.71 -41.43 24.81
CA ARG A 305 18.16 -41.35 24.95
C ARG A 305 18.66 -39.90 24.99
N GLY A 306 17.75 -38.93 24.96
CA GLY A 306 18.05 -37.51 24.93
C GLY A 306 18.59 -36.99 23.58
N ARG A 307 18.41 -37.73 22.49
CA ARG A 307 18.76 -37.25 21.13
C ARG A 307 17.68 -36.34 20.65
N PHE A 308 18.08 -35.21 20.09
CA PHE A 308 17.19 -34.23 19.50
C PHE A 308 16.85 -34.63 18.06
N ASN A 309 15.56 -34.72 17.75
CA ASN A 309 15.03 -34.93 16.41
C ASN A 309 14.41 -33.62 15.96
N ASP A 310 15.04 -32.99 14.99
CA ASP A 310 14.61 -31.69 14.46
C ASP A 310 13.40 -31.84 13.51
N ALA A 311 12.46 -30.94 13.62
CA ALA A 311 11.29 -30.84 12.77
C ALA A 311 11.38 -29.68 11.74
N ILE A 312 12.43 -28.83 11.86
CA ILE A 312 12.70 -27.72 10.94
C ILE A 312 13.67 -28.19 9.85
N ASP A 313 13.43 -27.81 8.62
CA ASP A 313 14.36 -27.99 7.52
C ASP A 313 15.29 -26.77 7.42
N HIS A 314 16.61 -27.01 7.53
CA HIS A 314 17.67 -26.00 7.39
C HIS A 314 18.34 -26.05 6.01
N GLY A 315 17.80 -26.82 5.07
CA GLY A 315 18.34 -27.00 3.73
C GLY A 315 17.88 -25.97 2.72
N LEU A 316 18.33 -26.14 1.48
CA LEU A 316 17.81 -25.41 0.34
C LEU A 316 16.34 -25.79 0.12
N GLY A 317 15.44 -24.83 0.17
CA GLY A 317 14.00 -25.07 0.05
C GLY A 317 13.26 -25.17 1.38
N ARG A 318 13.89 -24.86 2.50
CA ARG A 318 13.27 -24.76 3.83
C ARG A 318 12.01 -23.91 3.85
N TYR A 319 11.97 -22.84 3.06
CA TYR A 319 10.82 -21.95 2.89
C TYR A 319 9.54 -22.65 2.41
N LYS A 320 9.62 -23.88 1.91
CA LYS A 320 8.46 -24.70 1.56
C LYS A 320 7.84 -25.42 2.76
N GLN A 321 8.54 -25.44 3.88
CA GLN A 321 8.15 -26.21 5.05
C GLN A 321 8.04 -25.35 6.31
N THR A 322 8.82 -24.28 6.41
CA THR A 322 8.95 -23.46 7.61
C THR A 322 9.04 -22.01 7.23
N ASP A 323 8.18 -21.20 7.82
CA ASP A 323 8.27 -19.73 7.73
C ASP A 323 8.62 -19.15 9.08
N ILE A 324 9.51 -18.15 9.10
CA ILE A 324 9.91 -17.47 10.31
C ILE A 324 9.55 -15.99 10.23
N TYR A 325 8.81 -15.54 11.23
CA TYR A 325 8.38 -14.15 11.40
C TYR A 325 9.07 -13.55 12.61
N VAL A 326 9.38 -12.27 12.55
CA VAL A 326 10.03 -11.54 13.63
C VAL A 326 9.36 -10.19 13.87
N SER A 327 9.38 -9.75 15.13
CA SER A 327 8.75 -8.49 15.53
C SER A 327 9.46 -7.24 15.00
N SER A 328 10.74 -7.34 14.68
CA SER A 328 11.54 -6.24 14.16
C SER A 328 12.86 -6.73 13.59
N THR A 329 13.55 -5.86 12.83
CA THR A 329 14.86 -6.15 12.25
C THR A 329 15.82 -5.00 12.52
N ASP A 330 17.05 -5.32 12.87
CA ASP A 330 18.13 -4.35 13.03
C ASP A 330 18.56 -3.81 11.66
N PRO A 331 18.63 -2.49 11.46
CA PRO A 331 19.17 -1.89 10.24
C PRO A 331 20.66 -2.10 9.99
N TRP A 332 21.34 -2.89 10.81
CA TRP A 332 22.73 -3.26 10.62
C TRP A 332 22.92 -4.09 9.34
N HIS A 333 23.85 -3.72 8.48
CA HIS A 333 24.15 -4.43 7.22
C HIS A 333 25.61 -4.25 6.80
N ARG A 334 25.97 -4.85 5.67
CA ARG A 334 27.33 -4.82 5.10
C ARG A 334 27.31 -4.22 3.70
N ALA A 335 28.43 -3.69 3.25
CA ALA A 335 28.58 -3.17 1.90
C ALA A 335 28.27 -4.20 0.80
N ILE A 336 28.47 -5.50 1.07
CA ILE A 336 28.18 -6.58 0.12
C ILE A 336 26.69 -6.97 0.07
N ASP A 337 25.88 -6.47 1.00
CA ASP A 337 24.44 -6.77 1.07
C ASP A 337 23.62 -5.84 0.14
N ARG A 338 24.29 -5.01 -0.69
CA ARG A 338 23.63 -4.16 -1.68
C ARG A 338 22.72 -4.98 -2.59
N ASP A 339 21.48 -4.51 -2.77
CA ASP A 339 20.62 -5.07 -3.80
C ASP A 339 21.20 -4.75 -5.19
N ASP A 340 21.42 -5.77 -5.98
CA ASP A 340 21.97 -5.69 -7.33
C ASP A 340 20.88 -5.72 -8.42
N GLN A 341 19.61 -5.78 -8.05
CA GLN A 341 18.47 -5.88 -8.96
C GLN A 341 17.72 -4.57 -9.09
N THR A 342 17.71 -3.75 -8.03
CA THR A 342 16.91 -2.52 -7.98
C THR A 342 17.77 -1.28 -7.71
N GLU A 343 17.30 -0.15 -8.23
CA GLU A 343 17.79 1.17 -7.93
C GLU A 343 16.64 2.14 -7.81
N GLN A 344 16.87 3.28 -7.19
CA GLN A 344 15.88 4.33 -7.08
C GLN A 344 16.39 5.63 -7.68
N PRO A 345 15.54 6.46 -8.31
CA PRO A 345 15.96 7.75 -8.81
C PRO A 345 16.45 8.63 -7.65
N GLY A 346 17.66 9.15 -7.74
CA GLY A 346 18.21 10.04 -6.73
C GLY A 346 17.48 11.39 -6.69
N PHE A 347 17.43 12.03 -5.54
CA PHE A 347 16.71 13.30 -5.35
C PHE A 347 17.12 14.38 -6.34
N ASP A 348 18.43 14.58 -6.58
CA ASP A 348 18.88 15.58 -7.55
C ASP A 348 18.39 15.28 -8.98
N PHE A 349 18.23 14.02 -9.32
CA PHE A 349 17.71 13.62 -10.62
C PHE A 349 16.21 13.90 -10.72
N VAL A 350 15.43 13.51 -9.72
CA VAL A 350 13.98 13.77 -9.67
C VAL A 350 13.70 15.27 -9.81
N PHE A 351 14.34 16.11 -8.99
CA PHE A 351 14.15 17.56 -9.06
C PHE A 351 14.61 18.15 -10.40
N LYS A 352 15.69 17.63 -10.98
CA LYS A 352 16.21 18.08 -12.27
C LYS A 352 15.28 17.76 -13.44
N THR A 353 14.54 16.67 -13.39
CA THR A 353 13.60 16.29 -14.47
C THR A 353 12.43 17.26 -14.61
N GLY A 354 12.08 17.98 -13.54
CA GLY A 354 10.92 18.86 -13.48
C GLY A 354 9.60 18.15 -13.17
N LEU A 355 9.63 16.85 -12.87
CA LEU A 355 8.44 16.08 -12.49
C LEU A 355 7.73 16.64 -11.26
N THR A 356 8.45 17.29 -10.36
CA THR A 356 7.88 17.96 -9.19
C THR A 356 7.03 19.18 -9.52
N ASN A 357 7.03 19.65 -10.77
CA ASN A 357 6.34 20.87 -11.20
C ASN A 357 6.70 22.13 -10.36
N GLY A 358 7.84 22.12 -9.67
CA GLY A 358 8.24 23.18 -8.74
C GLY A 358 7.47 23.17 -7.40
N LEU A 359 6.66 22.15 -7.18
CA LEU A 359 5.90 21.95 -5.94
C LEU A 359 6.74 21.18 -4.90
N PRO A 360 6.39 21.27 -3.61
CA PRO A 360 6.98 20.41 -2.60
C PRO A 360 6.78 18.92 -2.91
N LEU A 361 7.87 18.16 -2.77
CA LEU A 361 7.86 16.71 -2.87
C LEU A 361 7.41 16.11 -1.54
N LEU A 362 6.53 15.11 -1.57
CA LEU A 362 6.30 14.23 -0.43
C LEU A 362 7.48 13.24 -0.38
N VAL A 363 8.27 13.34 0.67
CA VAL A 363 9.53 12.59 0.83
C VAL A 363 9.34 11.49 1.86
N PRO A 364 9.65 10.24 1.53
CA PRO A 364 9.58 9.13 2.47
C PRO A 364 10.84 9.01 3.33
N VAL A 365 10.68 8.42 4.52
CA VAL A 365 11.79 7.90 5.34
C VAL A 365 11.46 6.49 5.82
N PRO A 366 12.33 5.49 5.63
CA PRO A 366 12.07 4.10 6.00
C PRO A 366 12.21 3.90 7.51
N VAL A 367 11.13 4.05 8.23
CA VAL A 367 11.09 3.99 9.70
C VAL A 367 11.38 2.58 10.23
N VAL A 368 10.98 1.56 9.48
CA VAL A 368 11.09 0.16 9.92
C VAL A 368 12.51 -0.37 9.78
N TYR A 369 13.24 0.01 8.73
CA TYR A 369 14.52 -0.60 8.34
C TYR A 369 15.70 0.36 8.29
N ASP A 370 15.55 1.60 8.68
CA ASP A 370 16.63 2.59 8.68
C ASP A 370 16.86 3.18 10.08
N THR A 371 17.69 4.20 10.15
CA THR A 371 18.07 4.87 11.39
C THR A 371 17.58 6.31 11.41
N PRO A 372 17.18 6.83 12.58
CA PRO A 372 16.80 8.24 12.72
C PRO A 372 17.90 9.21 12.29
N GLU A 373 19.18 8.82 12.43
CA GLU A 373 20.34 9.61 12.01
C GLU A 373 20.45 9.73 10.50
N ASN A 374 20.12 8.65 9.76
CA ASN A 374 20.13 8.67 8.31
C ASN A 374 18.99 9.52 7.75
N ALA A 375 17.78 9.40 8.31
CA ALA A 375 16.65 10.27 7.96
C ALA A 375 16.94 11.76 8.23
N ALA A 376 17.55 12.09 9.38
CA ALA A 376 17.96 13.46 9.68
C ALA A 376 19.04 13.98 8.71
N ALA A 377 19.91 13.11 8.21
CA ALA A 377 20.90 13.49 7.21
C ALA A 377 20.26 13.78 5.84
N GLU A 378 19.23 13.03 5.47
CA GLU A 378 18.40 13.24 4.28
C GLU A 378 17.73 14.61 4.30
N VAL A 379 17.02 14.92 5.36
CA VAL A 379 16.35 16.21 5.53
C VAL A 379 17.35 17.38 5.45
N ARG A 380 18.52 17.24 6.09
CA ARG A 380 19.59 18.26 5.96
C ARG A 380 20.05 18.45 4.53
N TYR A 381 20.20 17.35 3.78
CA TYR A 381 20.63 17.41 2.39
C TYR A 381 19.60 18.14 1.52
N LEU A 382 18.34 17.75 1.61
CA LEU A 382 17.26 18.36 0.84
C LEU A 382 17.14 19.87 1.16
N GLN A 383 17.23 20.22 2.43
CA GLN A 383 17.22 21.62 2.86
C GLN A 383 18.44 22.40 2.35
N ALA A 384 19.65 21.82 2.41
CA ALA A 384 20.87 22.45 1.91
C ALA A 384 20.87 22.62 0.38
N ARG A 385 20.20 21.74 -0.36
CA ARG A 385 19.95 21.86 -1.80
C ARG A 385 18.90 22.93 -2.13
N GLY A 386 18.12 23.38 -1.16
CA GLY A 386 16.98 24.28 -1.38
C GLY A 386 15.81 23.60 -2.09
N TYR A 387 15.69 22.28 -2.01
CA TYR A 387 14.58 21.55 -2.57
C TYR A 387 13.32 21.76 -1.73
N PRO A 388 12.18 22.07 -2.36
CA PRO A 388 10.94 22.28 -1.63
C PRO A 388 10.43 20.94 -1.08
N VAL A 389 10.38 20.83 0.23
CA VAL A 389 9.82 19.71 0.99
C VAL A 389 8.94 20.29 2.08
N GLU A 390 7.71 19.80 2.16
CA GLU A 390 6.73 20.24 3.17
C GLU A 390 6.37 19.08 4.11
N ARG A 391 6.34 17.85 3.57
CA ARG A 391 5.89 16.66 4.28
C ARG A 391 6.92 15.53 4.16
N ILE A 392 7.07 14.81 5.27
CA ILE A 392 7.82 13.54 5.33
C ILE A 392 6.85 12.42 5.65
N GLU A 393 6.80 11.42 4.78
CA GLU A 393 6.06 10.19 4.99
C GLU A 393 6.93 9.21 5.79
N MET A 394 6.40 8.77 6.91
CA MET A 394 7.13 7.98 7.90
C MET A 394 6.79 6.50 7.73
N GLY A 395 7.60 5.79 6.96
CA GLY A 395 7.41 4.37 6.66
C GLY A 395 6.48 4.10 5.49
N GLU A 396 6.42 2.83 5.10
CA GLU A 396 5.59 2.29 4.03
C GLU A 396 5.13 0.89 4.40
N GLU A 397 3.82 0.63 4.30
CA GLU A 397 3.17 -0.66 4.50
C GLU A 397 3.56 -1.44 5.78
N PRO A 398 3.68 -0.80 6.95
CA PRO A 398 4.07 -1.52 8.16
C PRO A 398 3.03 -2.55 8.62
N ASP A 399 1.78 -2.38 8.23
CA ASP A 399 0.68 -3.31 8.50
C ASP A 399 0.81 -4.60 7.67
N GLY A 400 1.20 -4.51 6.41
CA GLY A 400 1.51 -5.66 5.55
C GLY A 400 2.74 -6.45 6.00
N GLN A 401 3.63 -5.81 6.74
CA GLN A 401 4.87 -6.43 7.24
C GLN A 401 4.79 -6.90 8.70
N PHE A 402 3.59 -7.04 9.26
CA PHE A 402 3.33 -7.44 10.65
C PHE A 402 4.04 -6.56 11.70
N VAL A 403 4.33 -5.31 11.36
CA VAL A 403 4.91 -4.38 12.33
C VAL A 403 3.86 -3.99 13.35
N ASN A 404 4.15 -4.27 14.62
CA ASN A 404 3.25 -3.93 15.71
C ASN A 404 3.06 -2.40 15.80
N PRO A 405 1.81 -1.88 15.87
CA PRO A 405 1.55 -0.44 15.92
C PRO A 405 2.30 0.32 17.02
N GLU A 406 2.50 -0.28 18.18
CA GLU A 406 3.26 0.33 19.28
C GLU A 406 4.78 0.36 18.99
N HIS A 407 5.30 -0.68 18.34
CA HIS A 407 6.70 -0.69 17.87
C HIS A 407 6.91 0.39 16.80
N PHE A 408 6.00 0.46 15.83
CA PHE A 408 6.03 1.53 14.83
C PHE A 408 5.97 2.91 15.48
N GLY A 409 5.04 3.12 16.42
CA GLY A 409 4.91 4.37 17.16
C GLY A 409 6.17 4.75 17.93
N THR A 410 6.86 3.76 18.49
CA THR A 410 8.14 3.95 19.15
C THR A 410 9.24 4.44 18.21
N LEU A 411 9.34 3.81 17.03
CA LEU A 411 10.28 4.21 15.98
C LEU A 411 9.90 5.58 15.43
N TYR A 412 8.63 5.79 15.09
CA TYR A 412 8.08 7.04 14.59
C TYR A 412 8.52 8.26 15.44
N LEU A 413 8.36 8.17 16.76
CA LEU A 413 8.72 9.29 17.66
C LEU A 413 10.23 9.55 17.71
N GLN A 414 11.07 8.54 17.47
CA GLN A 414 12.52 8.74 17.41
C GLN A 414 12.93 9.39 16.08
N PHE A 415 12.33 8.98 14.98
CA PHE A 415 12.52 9.62 13.68
C PHE A 415 11.99 11.05 13.69
N GLU A 416 10.76 11.28 14.22
CA GLU A 416 10.20 12.61 14.40
C GLU A 416 11.18 13.54 15.13
N LYS A 417 11.67 13.13 16.27
CA LYS A 417 12.63 13.89 17.05
C LYS A 417 13.91 14.20 16.27
N ALA A 418 14.40 13.27 15.46
CA ALA A 418 15.59 13.46 14.68
C ALA A 418 15.37 14.42 13.50
N VAL A 419 14.23 14.32 12.81
CA VAL A 419 13.83 15.18 11.70
C VAL A 419 13.51 16.59 12.19
N HIS A 420 12.68 16.75 13.22
CA HIS A 420 12.31 18.06 13.76
C HIS A 420 13.48 18.81 14.41
N LYS A 421 14.52 18.11 14.82
CA LYS A 421 15.77 18.76 15.23
C LYS A 421 16.44 19.51 14.07
N ILE A 422 16.19 19.12 12.83
CA ILE A 422 16.71 19.75 11.63
C ILE A 422 15.75 20.82 11.11
N ASN A 423 14.47 20.47 10.99
CA ASN A 423 13.43 21.39 10.53
C ASN A 423 12.10 21.11 11.26
N PRO A 424 11.79 21.89 12.30
CA PRO A 424 10.56 21.71 13.08
C PRO A 424 9.27 22.13 12.35
N ALA A 425 9.38 22.73 11.16
CA ALA A 425 8.22 23.12 10.36
C ALA A 425 7.71 22.02 9.42
N LEU A 426 8.45 20.92 9.27
CA LEU A 426 8.02 19.80 8.42
C LEU A 426 6.80 19.11 9.04
N GLN A 427 5.83 18.80 8.21
CA GLN A 427 4.73 17.94 8.58
C GLN A 427 5.17 16.48 8.50
N LEU A 428 4.91 15.71 9.56
CA LEU A 428 5.28 14.30 9.64
C LEU A 428 4.02 13.46 9.78
N GLY A 429 3.91 12.43 8.98
CA GLY A 429 2.73 11.57 8.95
C GLY A 429 3.05 10.20 8.38
N GLY A 430 2.08 9.55 7.87
CA GLY A 430 2.18 8.17 7.38
C GLY A 430 1.02 7.34 7.91
N PRO A 431 1.16 6.03 8.03
CA PRO A 431 2.33 5.22 7.67
C PRO A 431 2.28 4.63 6.25
N SER A 432 1.44 5.13 5.35
CA SER A 432 1.13 4.50 4.07
C SER A 432 0.64 3.05 4.27
N LEU A 433 -0.53 2.90 4.91
CA LEU A 433 -1.10 1.57 5.15
C LEU A 433 -1.38 0.85 3.83
N GLN A 434 -0.96 -0.41 3.73
CA GLN A 434 -1.15 -1.26 2.55
C GLN A 434 -2.64 -1.56 2.31
N ASP A 435 -3.36 -1.86 3.38
CA ASP A 435 -4.73 -2.35 3.29
C ASP A 435 -5.61 -1.78 4.41
N ILE A 436 -6.27 -0.67 4.08
CA ILE A 436 -7.13 0.02 5.05
C ILE A 436 -8.42 -0.76 5.38
N GLU A 437 -8.87 -1.67 4.53
CA GLU A 437 -10.04 -2.49 4.81
C GLU A 437 -9.73 -3.56 5.84
N GLN A 438 -8.69 -4.32 5.58
CA GLN A 438 -8.37 -5.47 6.41
C GLN A 438 -7.59 -5.10 7.67
N SER A 439 -6.73 -4.10 7.62
CA SER A 439 -5.98 -3.64 8.80
C SER A 439 -6.87 -3.02 9.88
N GLN A 440 -8.11 -2.69 9.55
CA GLN A 440 -9.09 -2.15 10.49
C GLN A 440 -10.12 -3.17 10.97
N VAL A 441 -10.24 -4.34 10.34
CA VAL A 441 -11.23 -5.36 10.74
C VAL A 441 -11.00 -5.81 12.18
N PRO A 442 -12.01 -5.69 13.08
CA PRO A 442 -11.90 -6.19 14.45
C PRO A 442 -11.66 -7.70 14.45
N GLY A 443 -10.58 -8.13 15.12
CA GLY A 443 -10.21 -9.54 15.21
C GLY A 443 -9.25 -10.01 14.12
N ARG A 444 -8.76 -9.12 13.25
CA ARG A 444 -7.55 -9.42 12.51
C ARG A 444 -6.41 -9.52 13.51
N ILE A 445 -5.71 -10.62 13.46
CA ILE A 445 -4.97 -11.23 14.58
C ILE A 445 -3.75 -10.44 14.97
N GLU A 446 -3.08 -9.88 13.99
CA GLU A 446 -1.86 -9.11 14.14
C GLU A 446 -2.07 -7.87 15.01
N PHE A 447 -3.29 -7.33 14.97
CA PHE A 447 -3.60 -6.04 15.59
C PHE A 447 -4.60 -6.16 16.74
N GLY A 448 -5.07 -7.38 17.06
CA GLY A 448 -5.99 -7.64 18.14
C GLY A 448 -7.42 -7.14 17.86
N LYS A 449 -8.14 -6.76 18.92
CA LYS A 449 -9.55 -6.31 18.82
C LYS A 449 -9.71 -4.88 18.29
N ALA A 450 -8.65 -4.11 18.29
CA ALA A 450 -8.63 -2.74 17.76
C ALA A 450 -7.72 -2.72 16.52
N GLY A 451 -8.17 -2.14 15.41
CA GLY A 451 -7.40 -2.04 14.19
C GLY A 451 -6.05 -1.32 14.36
N TRP A 452 -5.17 -1.48 13.40
CA TRP A 452 -3.78 -1.00 13.46
C TRP A 452 -3.69 0.50 13.79
N MET A 453 -4.41 1.34 13.03
CA MET A 453 -4.38 2.80 13.23
C MET A 453 -4.92 3.22 14.60
N ARG A 454 -5.98 2.58 15.09
CA ARG A 454 -6.51 2.87 16.43
C ARG A 454 -5.46 2.66 17.50
N ARG A 455 -4.73 1.54 17.46
CA ARG A 455 -3.65 1.23 18.40
C ARG A 455 -2.50 2.25 18.31
N PHE A 456 -2.11 2.61 17.08
CA PHE A 456 -1.07 3.62 16.85
C PHE A 456 -1.48 4.98 17.42
N ILE A 457 -2.69 5.46 17.13
CA ILE A 457 -3.23 6.73 17.66
C ILE A 457 -3.31 6.69 19.20
N GLU A 458 -3.79 5.60 19.78
CA GLU A 458 -3.86 5.43 21.23
C GLU A 458 -2.46 5.41 21.86
N TYR A 459 -1.47 4.83 21.18
CA TYR A 459 -0.09 4.86 21.61
C TYR A 459 0.44 6.29 21.70
N LEU A 460 0.25 7.10 20.65
CA LEU A 460 0.66 8.51 20.63
C LEU A 460 -0.09 9.35 21.68
N LYS A 461 -1.41 9.13 21.83
CA LYS A 461 -2.24 9.81 22.84
C LYS A 461 -1.75 9.55 24.27
N ARG A 462 -1.47 8.28 24.60
CA ARG A 462 -0.97 7.92 25.95
C ARG A 462 0.36 8.60 26.30
N ARG A 463 1.14 8.99 25.27
CA ARG A 463 2.40 9.71 25.44
C ARG A 463 2.28 11.21 25.34
N GLY A 464 1.08 11.76 25.09
CA GLY A 464 0.87 13.19 24.84
C GLY A 464 1.59 13.69 23.59
N GLN A 465 1.74 12.83 22.55
CA GLN A 465 2.49 13.11 21.33
C GLN A 465 1.64 13.01 20.06
N LEU A 466 0.31 13.04 20.18
CA LEU A 466 -0.56 12.97 19.00
C LEU A 466 -0.37 14.16 18.06
N ASP A 467 0.01 15.34 18.59
CA ASP A 467 0.33 16.53 17.83
C ASP A 467 1.52 16.38 16.88
N LYS A 468 2.33 15.32 17.05
CA LYS A 468 3.44 14.98 16.16
C LYS A 468 3.00 14.24 14.90
N PHE A 469 1.78 13.70 14.88
CA PHE A 469 1.18 13.04 13.74
C PHE A 469 0.29 14.03 12.99
N THR A 470 0.80 14.61 11.88
CA THR A 470 0.20 15.78 11.23
C THR A 470 -0.55 15.44 9.94
N PHE A 471 -0.42 14.24 9.42
CA PHE A 471 -1.25 13.71 8.33
C PHE A 471 -1.27 12.17 8.39
N PHE A 472 -2.33 11.60 7.87
CA PHE A 472 -2.49 10.16 7.66
C PHE A 472 -2.29 9.82 6.18
N SER A 473 -1.61 8.71 5.88
CA SER A 473 -1.48 8.20 4.53
C SER A 473 -1.79 6.71 4.43
N PHE A 474 -2.29 6.31 3.25
CA PHE A 474 -2.67 4.94 2.93
C PHE A 474 -2.61 4.70 1.43
N GLU A 475 -2.65 3.43 1.05
CA GLU A 475 -2.72 2.93 -0.30
C GLU A 475 -4.11 2.38 -0.60
N TRP A 476 -4.52 2.43 -1.87
CA TRP A 476 -5.83 1.96 -2.27
C TRP A 476 -5.76 1.13 -3.54
N TYR A 477 -5.85 -0.18 -3.36
CA TYR A 477 -5.89 -1.21 -4.38
C TYR A 477 -7.02 -2.20 -4.05
N PRO A 478 -8.29 -1.87 -4.41
CA PRO A 478 -9.44 -2.63 -3.93
C PRO A 478 -9.53 -4.04 -4.50
N PHE A 479 -8.82 -4.32 -5.58
CA PHE A 479 -8.91 -5.61 -6.25
C PHE A 479 -7.57 -6.34 -6.24
N GLY A 480 -7.65 -7.68 -6.28
CA GLY A 480 -6.51 -8.55 -6.47
C GLY A 480 -6.16 -8.72 -7.95
N ASP A 481 -5.69 -9.91 -8.30
CA ASP A 481 -5.45 -10.29 -9.68
C ASP A 481 -6.76 -10.57 -10.46
N ASP A 482 -6.68 -10.74 -11.79
CA ASP A 482 -7.82 -11.02 -12.66
C ASP A 482 -8.29 -12.49 -12.62
N CYS A 483 -7.81 -13.30 -11.69
CA CYS A 483 -8.15 -14.72 -11.63
C CYS A 483 -9.59 -14.96 -11.21
N GLU A 484 -10.20 -13.98 -10.51
CA GLU A 484 -11.60 -13.96 -10.17
C GLU A 484 -12.28 -12.71 -10.76
N PRO A 485 -13.54 -12.81 -11.21
CA PRO A 485 -14.27 -11.65 -11.72
C PRO A 485 -14.43 -10.57 -10.65
N GLN A 486 -14.04 -9.34 -10.98
CA GLN A 486 -14.16 -8.18 -10.10
C GLN A 486 -15.34 -7.29 -10.52
N GLN A 487 -15.93 -6.59 -9.58
CA GLN A 487 -17.07 -5.72 -9.82
C GLN A 487 -16.72 -4.27 -9.45
N LEU A 488 -16.47 -3.42 -10.43
CA LEU A 488 -16.15 -2.00 -10.23
C LEU A 488 -17.17 -1.26 -9.35
N ALA A 489 -18.44 -1.69 -9.36
CA ALA A 489 -19.49 -1.08 -8.55
C ALA A 489 -19.24 -1.17 -7.05
N GLU A 490 -18.56 -2.20 -6.59
CA GLU A 490 -18.30 -2.44 -5.16
C GLU A 490 -17.22 -1.51 -4.60
N ALA A 491 -16.18 -1.20 -5.37
CA ALA A 491 -15.01 -0.45 -4.91
C ALA A 491 -15.34 0.89 -4.23
N THR A 492 -16.36 1.61 -4.73
CA THR A 492 -16.77 2.89 -4.15
C THR A 492 -17.31 2.75 -2.73
N GLN A 493 -18.08 1.69 -2.46
CA GLN A 493 -18.64 1.41 -1.14
C GLN A 493 -17.52 0.92 -0.22
N MET A 494 -16.64 0.03 -0.69
CA MET A 494 -15.48 -0.47 0.05
C MET A 494 -14.63 0.70 0.58
N LEU A 495 -14.23 1.63 -0.28
CA LEU A 495 -13.49 2.83 0.15
C LEU A 495 -14.25 3.67 1.18
N THR A 496 -15.55 3.82 0.98
CA THR A 496 -16.41 4.60 1.90
C THR A 496 -16.43 3.95 3.29
N ASP A 497 -16.59 2.64 3.35
CA ASP A 497 -16.68 1.90 4.60
C ASP A 497 -15.34 1.88 5.33
N ALA A 498 -14.25 1.65 4.63
CA ALA A 498 -12.89 1.68 5.19
C ALA A 498 -12.54 3.05 5.80
N LEU A 499 -12.83 4.15 5.10
CA LEU A 499 -12.57 5.50 5.61
C LEU A 499 -13.46 5.83 6.83
N ASN A 500 -14.72 5.38 6.84
CA ASN A 500 -15.60 5.54 7.98
C ASN A 500 -15.12 4.75 9.22
N GLU A 501 -14.60 3.54 9.04
CA GLU A 501 -14.00 2.76 10.13
C GLU A 501 -12.77 3.44 10.73
N LEU A 502 -11.89 3.96 9.90
CA LEU A 502 -10.73 4.74 10.33
C LEU A 502 -11.15 5.94 11.19
N GLN A 503 -12.21 6.64 10.79
CA GLN A 503 -12.79 7.75 11.55
C GLN A 503 -13.30 7.31 12.92
N GLN A 504 -14.07 6.23 12.96
CA GLN A 504 -14.58 5.63 14.20
C GLN A 504 -13.42 5.12 15.08
N GLY A 505 -12.31 4.73 14.47
CA GLY A 505 -11.06 4.34 15.12
C GLY A 505 -10.30 5.50 15.79
N GLY A 506 -10.72 6.75 15.56
CA GLY A 506 -10.16 7.95 16.19
C GLY A 506 -9.26 8.80 15.27
N LEU A 507 -9.22 8.48 13.98
CA LEU A 507 -8.60 9.32 12.96
C LEU A 507 -9.59 10.41 12.56
N THR A 508 -9.50 11.57 13.20
CA THR A 508 -10.44 12.69 13.00
C THR A 508 -10.13 13.47 11.73
N HIS A 509 -11.12 14.23 11.24
CA HIS A 509 -10.94 15.11 10.06
C HIS A 509 -9.94 16.26 10.26
N ASP A 510 -9.53 16.53 11.49
CA ASP A 510 -8.50 17.54 11.77
C ASP A 510 -7.11 17.08 11.30
N ILE A 511 -6.93 15.79 11.07
CA ILE A 511 -5.72 15.20 10.50
C ILE A 511 -5.95 15.04 8.99
N PRO A 512 -5.20 15.73 8.13
CA PRO A 512 -5.30 15.56 6.68
C PRO A 512 -5.10 14.11 6.24
N TRP A 513 -5.87 13.65 5.26
CA TRP A 513 -5.78 12.30 4.71
C TRP A 513 -5.20 12.34 3.30
N LEU A 514 -4.17 11.54 3.08
CA LEU A 514 -3.47 11.39 1.82
C LEU A 514 -3.63 9.95 1.32
N MET A 515 -4.11 9.78 0.11
CA MET A 515 -4.07 8.50 -0.60
C MET A 515 -2.78 8.50 -1.42
N THR A 516 -1.70 7.97 -0.82
CA THR A 516 -0.34 8.11 -1.35
C THR A 516 0.01 7.13 -2.45
N GLU A 517 -0.82 6.11 -2.60
CA GLU A 517 -0.91 5.30 -3.81
C GLU A 517 -2.36 4.96 -4.11
N TYR A 518 -2.73 4.91 -5.37
CA TYR A 518 -3.96 4.27 -5.81
C TYR A 518 -3.81 3.70 -7.21
N GLY A 519 -4.48 2.58 -7.42
CA GLY A 519 -4.52 1.84 -8.66
C GLY A 519 -5.64 0.80 -8.65
N TYR A 520 -5.74 -0.01 -9.69
CA TYR A 520 -6.72 -1.08 -9.77
C TYR A 520 -6.34 -2.24 -8.83
N SER A 521 -5.10 -2.67 -8.91
CA SER A 521 -4.53 -3.77 -8.14
C SER A 521 -3.07 -3.47 -7.79
N ALA A 522 -2.60 -4.01 -6.68
CA ALA A 522 -1.17 -4.06 -6.36
C ALA A 522 -0.42 -5.17 -7.14
N PHE A 523 -1.17 -6.06 -7.81
CA PHE A 523 -0.67 -7.16 -8.64
C PHE A 523 -0.96 -6.88 -10.11
N GLY A 524 -0.25 -7.51 -11.04
CA GLY A 524 -0.47 -7.29 -12.46
C GLY A 524 -1.85 -7.79 -12.93
N ALA A 525 -2.80 -6.90 -13.15
CA ALA A 525 -4.14 -7.18 -13.64
C ALA A 525 -4.40 -6.53 -15.02
N LEU A 526 -5.07 -7.24 -15.93
CA LEU A 526 -5.39 -6.72 -17.27
C LEU A 526 -6.22 -5.42 -17.22
N ALA A 527 -7.10 -5.34 -16.23
CA ALA A 527 -7.95 -4.20 -15.96
C ALA A 527 -7.16 -2.89 -15.74
N GLU A 528 -5.92 -2.96 -15.24
CA GLU A 528 -5.06 -1.77 -15.01
C GLU A 528 -4.76 -1.01 -16.28
N VAL A 529 -4.64 -1.71 -17.39
CA VAL A 529 -4.32 -1.13 -18.70
C VAL A 529 -5.53 -0.99 -19.62
N ASP A 530 -6.72 -1.41 -19.17
CA ASP A 530 -7.98 -1.28 -19.90
C ASP A 530 -8.86 -0.16 -19.32
N LEU A 531 -10.08 -0.01 -19.81
CA LEU A 531 -11.06 0.98 -19.36
C LEU A 531 -11.38 0.86 -17.87
N ASP A 532 -11.42 -0.35 -17.35
CA ASP A 532 -11.69 -0.64 -15.94
C ASP A 532 -10.77 0.15 -15.01
N GLY A 533 -9.46 0.15 -15.27
CA GLY A 533 -8.47 0.91 -14.50
C GLY A 533 -8.72 2.41 -14.57
N ALA A 534 -9.09 2.95 -15.75
CA ALA A 534 -9.40 4.36 -15.88
C ALA A 534 -10.67 4.76 -15.11
N LEU A 535 -11.71 3.91 -15.13
CA LEU A 535 -12.96 4.13 -14.42
C LEU A 535 -12.73 4.09 -12.91
N LEU A 536 -12.07 3.04 -12.43
CA LEU A 536 -11.77 2.87 -11.00
C LEU A 536 -10.94 4.01 -10.44
N ASN A 537 -9.86 4.38 -11.13
CA ASN A 537 -8.98 5.46 -10.70
C ASN A 537 -9.72 6.80 -10.59
N ALA A 538 -10.57 7.12 -11.56
CA ALA A 538 -11.38 8.33 -11.52
C ALA A 538 -12.44 8.28 -10.39
N ASP A 539 -13.05 7.13 -10.17
CA ASP A 539 -14.05 6.89 -9.12
C ASP A 539 -13.43 7.02 -7.71
N SER A 540 -12.28 6.41 -7.50
CA SER A 540 -11.52 6.47 -6.24
C SER A 540 -11.15 7.91 -5.88
N VAL A 541 -10.61 8.68 -6.82
CA VAL A 541 -10.28 10.11 -6.62
C VAL A 541 -11.54 10.93 -6.31
N GLY A 542 -12.60 10.75 -7.08
CA GLY A 542 -13.86 11.47 -6.88
C GLY A 542 -14.48 11.19 -5.53
N ARG A 543 -14.52 9.92 -5.10
CA ARG A 543 -15.03 9.50 -3.79
C ARG A 543 -14.15 10.02 -2.66
N PHE A 544 -12.85 9.82 -2.74
CA PHE A 544 -11.89 10.27 -1.73
C PHE A 544 -11.98 11.78 -1.46
N LEU A 545 -11.97 12.59 -2.54
CA LEU A 545 -12.11 14.05 -2.39
C LEU A 545 -13.49 14.43 -1.82
N THR A 546 -14.57 13.72 -2.20
CA THR A 546 -15.92 13.98 -1.65
C THR A 546 -15.99 13.67 -0.15
N MET A 547 -15.21 12.72 0.34
CA MET A 547 -15.14 12.34 1.76
C MET A 547 -14.17 13.21 2.58
N GLY A 548 -13.58 14.25 2.01
CA GLY A 548 -12.68 15.17 2.72
C GLY A 548 -11.19 14.87 2.54
N GLY A 549 -10.83 13.95 1.66
CA GLY A 549 -9.44 13.67 1.31
C GLY A 549 -8.71 14.90 0.77
N GLU A 550 -7.42 15.04 1.06
CA GLU A 550 -6.62 16.20 0.68
C GLU A 550 -5.93 16.00 -0.67
N VAL A 551 -5.21 14.91 -0.84
CA VAL A 551 -4.45 14.61 -2.05
C VAL A 551 -4.41 13.12 -2.36
N ALA A 552 -4.54 12.78 -3.64
CA ALA A 552 -4.43 11.43 -4.16
C ALA A 552 -3.28 11.35 -5.16
N TYR A 553 -2.40 10.36 -4.99
CA TYR A 553 -1.24 10.12 -5.85
C TYR A 553 -1.44 8.84 -6.65
N LEU A 554 -1.55 8.98 -7.98
CA LEU A 554 -1.66 7.84 -8.88
C LEU A 554 -0.36 7.02 -8.86
N TYR A 555 -0.48 5.72 -8.61
CA TYR A 555 0.62 4.77 -8.82
C TYR A 555 0.75 4.40 -10.29
N GLY A 556 1.97 4.10 -10.75
CA GLY A 556 2.21 3.79 -12.16
C GLY A 556 2.23 5.01 -13.06
N TYR A 557 2.76 6.13 -12.60
CA TYR A 557 2.89 7.38 -13.37
C TYR A 557 3.79 7.22 -14.61
N GLU A 558 4.66 6.25 -14.59
CA GLU A 558 5.73 6.04 -15.57
C GLU A 558 5.27 5.19 -16.76
N ALA A 559 6.12 5.14 -17.77
CA ALA A 559 5.95 4.20 -18.86
C ALA A 559 6.50 2.82 -18.43
N SER A 560 5.77 1.77 -18.70
CA SER A 560 6.20 0.43 -18.30
C SER A 560 5.79 -0.64 -19.34
N GLU A 561 5.94 -1.88 -18.98
CA GLU A 561 5.58 -3.06 -19.75
C GLU A 561 4.64 -3.95 -18.95
N ILE A 562 3.96 -4.88 -19.61
CA ILE A 562 3.09 -5.84 -18.95
C ILE A 562 3.90 -6.80 -18.11
N ILE A 563 3.47 -6.97 -16.87
CA ILE A 563 3.98 -7.98 -15.94
C ILE A 563 3.00 -9.15 -15.92
N LYS A 564 3.50 -10.34 -15.97
CA LYS A 564 2.73 -11.56 -15.78
C LYS A 564 2.94 -12.08 -14.36
N GLU A 565 1.97 -11.83 -13.50
CA GLU A 565 1.99 -12.33 -12.12
C GLU A 565 1.63 -13.80 -12.05
N GLN A 566 0.54 -14.20 -12.72
CA GLN A 566 0.01 -15.57 -12.74
C GLN A 566 -0.39 -15.98 -14.16
N GLU A 567 -0.81 -17.23 -14.34
CA GLU A 567 -1.33 -17.71 -15.64
C GLU A 567 -2.60 -16.96 -16.08
N CYS A 568 -3.41 -16.53 -15.11
CA CYS A 568 -4.69 -15.83 -15.31
C CYS A 568 -4.57 -14.32 -15.19
N SER A 569 -3.42 -13.75 -14.78
CA SER A 569 -3.28 -12.35 -14.47
C SER A 569 -2.03 -11.76 -15.11
N SER A 570 -2.23 -10.71 -15.90
CA SER A 570 -1.16 -9.97 -16.57
C SER A 570 -1.58 -8.52 -16.75
N GLY A 571 -0.81 -7.59 -16.25
CA GLY A 571 -1.09 -6.15 -16.36
C GLY A 571 0.06 -5.33 -15.80
N ASN A 572 -0.17 -4.08 -15.54
CA ASN A 572 0.70 -3.22 -14.75
C ASN A 572 0.03 -1.86 -14.55
N ASN A 573 0.14 -1.29 -13.38
CA ASN A 573 -0.18 0.12 -13.18
C ASN A 573 0.82 0.98 -13.96
N MET A 574 0.36 1.62 -15.05
CA MET A 574 1.19 2.48 -15.88
C MET A 574 0.36 3.45 -16.72
N LEU A 575 0.89 4.63 -16.97
CA LEU A 575 0.25 5.58 -17.91
C LEU A 575 0.55 5.29 -19.38
N PHE A 576 1.68 4.65 -19.67
CA PHE A 576 2.11 4.45 -21.05
C PHE A 576 2.75 3.08 -21.25
N PHE A 577 2.42 2.46 -22.37
CA PHE A 577 3.18 1.34 -22.90
C PHE A 577 4.53 1.82 -23.46
N ARG A 578 5.59 1.12 -23.17
CA ARG A 578 6.93 1.40 -23.70
C ARG A 578 7.44 0.27 -24.59
N ASP A 579 8.49 0.53 -25.36
CA ASP A 579 9.26 -0.50 -26.06
C ASP A 579 10.47 -0.96 -25.23
N ASP A 580 11.18 -1.97 -25.72
CA ASP A 580 12.39 -2.54 -25.09
C ASP A 580 13.54 -1.52 -24.91
N HIS A 581 13.43 -0.36 -25.54
CA HIS A 581 14.38 0.75 -25.40
C HIS A 581 13.92 1.80 -24.38
N GLY A 582 12.75 1.60 -23.75
CA GLY A 582 12.15 2.52 -22.79
C GLY A 582 11.42 3.71 -23.42
N HIS A 583 11.16 3.71 -24.74
CA HIS A 583 10.41 4.79 -25.39
C HIS A 583 8.91 4.54 -25.33
N ILE A 584 8.17 5.57 -25.00
CA ILE A 584 6.70 5.54 -24.99
C ILE A 584 6.14 5.23 -26.38
N LYS A 585 5.22 4.28 -26.44
CA LYS A 585 4.50 3.86 -27.66
C LYS A 585 3.07 4.36 -27.70
N LYS A 586 2.30 4.06 -26.68
CA LYS A 586 0.87 4.38 -26.59
C LYS A 586 0.46 4.69 -25.15
N PRO A 587 -0.50 5.59 -24.94
CA PRO A 587 -1.11 5.77 -23.63
C PRO A 587 -2.04 4.61 -23.31
N THR A 588 -2.21 4.33 -22.00
CA THR A 588 -3.27 3.49 -21.45
C THR A 588 -4.59 4.28 -21.34
N ALA A 589 -5.67 3.59 -20.99
CA ALA A 589 -6.94 4.27 -20.69
C ALA A 589 -6.79 5.17 -19.44
N THR A 590 -6.00 4.76 -18.45
CA THR A 590 -5.72 5.52 -17.22
C THR A 590 -5.11 6.89 -17.50
N TYR A 591 -4.23 7.02 -18.49
CA TYR A 591 -3.71 8.33 -18.92
C TYR A 591 -4.82 9.29 -19.34
N TRP A 592 -5.77 8.82 -20.15
CA TRP A 592 -6.88 9.66 -20.60
C TRP A 592 -7.87 9.95 -19.47
N GLY A 593 -8.10 8.99 -18.55
CA GLY A 593 -8.84 9.21 -17.32
C GLY A 593 -8.23 10.31 -16.46
N ALA A 594 -6.92 10.25 -16.22
CA ALA A 594 -6.18 11.28 -15.50
C ALA A 594 -6.31 12.67 -16.17
N ARG A 595 -6.21 12.73 -17.49
CA ARG A 595 -6.41 13.99 -18.22
C ARG A 595 -7.84 14.53 -18.14
N LEU A 596 -8.85 13.67 -18.13
CA LEU A 596 -10.23 14.11 -17.91
C LEU A 596 -10.39 14.74 -16.52
N LEU A 597 -9.81 14.15 -15.50
CA LEU A 597 -9.81 14.71 -14.14
C LEU A 597 -9.08 16.05 -14.09
N THR A 598 -7.83 16.10 -14.54
CA THR A 598 -6.91 17.23 -14.34
C THR A 598 -7.16 18.41 -15.28
N GLN A 599 -7.81 18.18 -16.46
CA GLN A 599 -7.98 19.18 -17.50
C GLN A 599 -9.44 19.57 -17.78
N GLN A 600 -10.39 18.66 -17.51
CA GLN A 600 -11.78 18.87 -17.89
C GLN A 600 -12.73 18.96 -16.69
N TRP A 601 -12.63 18.02 -15.73
CA TRP A 601 -13.45 18.02 -14.53
C TRP A 601 -13.10 19.23 -13.64
N VAL A 602 -11.84 19.50 -13.44
CA VAL A 602 -11.38 20.71 -12.74
C VAL A 602 -10.95 21.80 -13.72
N GLN A 603 -10.85 23.03 -13.25
CA GLN A 603 -10.10 24.09 -13.90
C GLN A 603 -8.63 23.94 -13.50
N PRO A 604 -7.71 23.68 -14.45
CA PRO A 604 -6.28 23.57 -14.12
C PRO A 604 -5.76 24.84 -13.44
N GLY A 605 -4.95 24.67 -12.39
CA GLY A 605 -4.32 25.80 -11.70
C GLY A 605 -4.40 25.70 -10.18
N ASP A 606 -4.15 26.83 -9.52
CA ASP A 606 -3.95 26.93 -8.07
C ASP A 606 -5.17 27.54 -7.35
N GLN A 607 -6.32 27.57 -8.02
CA GLN A 607 -7.54 28.10 -7.41
C GLN A 607 -8.38 27.01 -6.78
N THR A 608 -9.06 27.36 -5.69
CA THR A 608 -9.88 26.43 -4.92
C THR A 608 -11.14 26.02 -5.67
N HIS A 609 -11.42 24.74 -5.69
CA HIS A 609 -12.66 24.11 -6.14
C HIS A 609 -13.49 23.65 -4.95
N GLU A 610 -14.81 23.63 -5.10
CA GLU A 610 -15.74 23.14 -4.09
C GLU A 610 -16.40 21.84 -4.59
N VAL A 611 -16.31 20.76 -3.82
CA VAL A 611 -16.96 19.48 -4.13
C VAL A 611 -18.32 19.42 -3.46
N TYR A 612 -19.32 18.98 -4.20
CA TYR A 612 -20.68 18.79 -3.67
C TYR A 612 -21.14 17.34 -3.85
N PRO A 613 -21.89 16.79 -2.87
CA PRO A 613 -22.39 15.43 -2.94
C PRO A 613 -23.31 15.28 -4.17
N ALA A 614 -23.09 14.22 -4.93
CA ALA A 614 -23.92 13.85 -6.06
C ALA A 614 -24.22 12.36 -6.02
N VAL A 615 -25.48 11.97 -6.28
CA VAL A 615 -25.93 10.59 -6.15
C VAL A 615 -26.79 10.22 -7.37
N SER A 616 -26.52 9.05 -7.94
CA SER A 616 -27.34 8.45 -9.00
C SER A 616 -28.43 7.53 -8.42
N ASN A 617 -29.52 7.40 -9.16
CA ASN A 617 -30.57 6.43 -8.85
C ASN A 617 -30.33 5.04 -9.47
N VAL A 618 -29.23 4.85 -10.19
CA VAL A 618 -28.92 3.58 -10.87
C VAL A 618 -28.06 2.71 -9.98
N ARG A 619 -28.59 1.56 -9.59
CA ARG A 619 -27.93 0.58 -8.73
C ARG A 619 -28.05 -0.82 -9.33
N ASN A 620 -27.11 -1.70 -8.95
CA ASN A 620 -27.20 -3.13 -9.27
C ASN A 620 -28.14 -3.87 -8.30
N GLY A 621 -28.25 -5.18 -8.45
CA GLY A 621 -29.08 -6.03 -7.59
C GLY A 621 -28.61 -6.08 -6.13
N ASN A 622 -27.35 -5.80 -5.85
CA ASN A 622 -26.76 -5.74 -4.51
C ASN A 622 -26.96 -4.37 -3.83
N GLY A 623 -27.34 -3.35 -4.60
CA GLY A 623 -27.48 -1.99 -4.11
C GLY A 623 -26.30 -1.06 -4.42
N ASP A 624 -25.25 -1.55 -5.09
CA ASP A 624 -24.07 -0.78 -5.43
C ASP A 624 -24.33 0.22 -6.55
N GLU A 625 -23.65 1.35 -6.53
CA GLU A 625 -23.80 2.42 -7.52
C GLU A 625 -23.20 2.03 -8.87
N MET A 626 -24.06 1.77 -9.87
CA MET A 626 -23.65 1.51 -11.25
C MET A 626 -23.24 2.78 -12.01
N ILE A 627 -23.80 3.93 -11.62
CA ILE A 627 -23.36 5.25 -12.06
C ILE A 627 -22.92 6.03 -10.82
N THR A 628 -21.65 6.37 -10.73
CA THR A 628 -21.14 7.31 -9.73
C THR A 628 -21.00 8.69 -10.31
N SER A 629 -21.08 9.70 -9.45
CA SER A 629 -21.07 11.09 -9.89
C SER A 629 -20.39 12.01 -8.87
N TYR A 630 -19.60 12.97 -9.39
CA TYR A 630 -18.82 13.92 -8.59
C TYR A 630 -18.96 15.31 -9.15
N ALA A 631 -19.59 16.20 -8.39
CA ALA A 631 -19.87 17.56 -8.80
C ALA A 631 -18.90 18.54 -8.19
N VAL A 632 -18.31 19.42 -9.00
CA VAL A 632 -17.46 20.51 -8.53
C VAL A 632 -17.99 21.85 -9.03
N HIS A 633 -18.00 22.83 -8.14
CA HIS A 633 -18.14 24.23 -8.50
C HIS A 633 -16.73 24.81 -8.72
N ARG A 634 -16.48 25.30 -9.90
CA ARG A 634 -15.16 25.73 -10.37
C ARG A 634 -14.96 27.24 -10.12
N PRO A 635 -13.70 27.71 -10.00
CA PRO A 635 -13.39 29.14 -9.83
C PRO A 635 -13.87 30.04 -10.97
N ASP A 636 -14.01 29.48 -12.20
CA ASP A 636 -14.56 30.20 -13.36
C ASP A 636 -16.09 30.36 -13.34
N GLY A 637 -16.74 29.90 -12.25
CA GLY A 637 -18.18 29.96 -12.06
C GLY A 637 -18.95 28.81 -12.71
N LEU A 638 -18.29 27.96 -13.47
CA LEU A 638 -18.94 26.80 -14.09
C LEU A 638 -19.09 25.64 -13.09
N TRP A 639 -20.13 24.85 -13.30
CA TRP A 639 -20.28 23.54 -12.69
C TRP A 639 -19.70 22.49 -13.60
N SER A 640 -19.02 21.52 -13.02
CA SER A 640 -18.52 20.36 -13.72
C SER A 640 -18.92 19.09 -12.98
N VAL A 641 -19.52 18.13 -13.69
CA VAL A 641 -19.96 16.86 -13.13
C VAL A 641 -19.25 15.74 -13.86
N LEU A 642 -18.45 14.96 -13.12
CA LEU A 642 -17.90 13.70 -13.60
C LEU A 642 -18.95 12.61 -13.39
N LEU A 643 -19.27 11.88 -14.44
CA LEU A 643 -20.21 10.75 -14.48
C LEU A 643 -19.46 9.51 -14.93
N ILE A 644 -19.54 8.45 -14.15
CA ILE A 644 -18.86 7.18 -14.41
C ILE A 644 -19.89 6.09 -14.55
N ASN A 645 -20.07 5.55 -15.75
CA ASN A 645 -20.90 4.39 -15.98
C ASN A 645 -20.06 3.11 -15.86
N LYS A 646 -20.29 2.35 -14.80
CA LYS A 646 -19.60 1.09 -14.48
C LYS A 646 -20.32 -0.14 -15.03
N ASP A 647 -21.44 0.03 -15.73
CA ASP A 647 -22.15 -1.07 -16.37
C ASP A 647 -21.42 -1.46 -17.68
N PRO A 648 -20.95 -2.70 -17.83
CA PRO A 648 -20.21 -3.11 -19.02
C PRO A 648 -21.06 -3.25 -20.27
N THR A 649 -22.40 -3.28 -20.13
CA THR A 649 -23.31 -3.64 -21.20
C THR A 649 -24.37 -2.59 -21.49
N ARG A 650 -24.75 -1.77 -20.50
CA ARG A 650 -25.87 -0.83 -20.63
C ARG A 650 -25.40 0.60 -20.78
N ALA A 651 -25.99 1.26 -21.79
CA ALA A 651 -25.96 2.72 -21.92
C ALA A 651 -27.13 3.32 -21.14
N TYR A 652 -26.94 4.53 -20.61
CA TYR A 652 -27.98 5.27 -19.90
C TYR A 652 -28.14 6.67 -20.48
N GLU A 653 -29.39 7.11 -20.65
CA GLU A 653 -29.69 8.51 -20.86
C GLU A 653 -29.85 9.19 -19.50
N THR A 654 -29.02 10.17 -19.21
CA THR A 654 -28.85 10.72 -17.87
C THR A 654 -29.25 12.18 -17.81
N SER A 655 -30.00 12.54 -16.77
CA SER A 655 -30.30 13.92 -16.40
C SER A 655 -29.54 14.30 -15.11
N VAL A 656 -28.94 15.50 -15.12
CA VAL A 656 -28.31 16.08 -13.92
C VAL A 656 -29.21 17.15 -13.34
N VAL A 657 -29.61 16.96 -12.09
CA VAL A 657 -30.50 17.86 -11.34
C VAL A 657 -29.77 18.41 -10.12
N PHE A 658 -29.70 19.71 -9.99
CA PHE A 658 -29.20 20.38 -8.80
C PHE A 658 -30.35 20.65 -7.84
N ARG A 659 -30.19 20.33 -6.55
CA ARG A 659 -31.21 20.51 -5.52
C ARG A 659 -30.64 21.31 -4.35
N ASN A 660 -31.31 22.41 -3.97
CA ASN A 660 -30.94 23.18 -2.80
C ASN A 660 -31.59 22.65 -1.52
N ALA A 661 -31.22 23.23 -0.37
CA ALA A 661 -31.77 22.84 0.95
C ALA A 661 -33.30 23.03 1.06
N ALA A 662 -33.90 23.95 0.31
CA ALA A 662 -35.34 24.20 0.30
C ALA A 662 -36.08 23.22 -0.64
N GLY A 663 -35.36 22.33 -1.34
CA GLY A 663 -35.92 21.39 -2.30
C GLY A 663 -36.15 21.98 -3.69
N ALA A 664 -35.81 23.25 -3.94
CA ALA A 664 -35.86 23.82 -5.28
C ALA A 664 -34.82 23.14 -6.18
N THR A 665 -35.19 22.94 -7.44
CA THR A 665 -34.37 22.23 -8.42
C THR A 665 -33.89 23.14 -9.54
N GLY A 666 -32.65 22.97 -9.96
CA GLY A 666 -32.05 23.61 -11.13
C GLY A 666 -31.44 22.57 -12.06
N ALA A 667 -31.05 23.01 -13.22
CA ALA A 667 -30.39 22.22 -14.25
C ALA A 667 -29.35 23.08 -14.95
N PHE A 668 -28.50 22.45 -15.73
CA PHE A 668 -27.60 23.14 -16.64
C PHE A 668 -28.41 23.98 -17.64
N ASP A 669 -27.93 25.19 -17.94
CA ASP A 669 -28.54 26.13 -18.87
C ASP A 669 -27.50 26.69 -19.86
N GLY A 670 -27.91 26.92 -21.10
CA GLY A 670 -27.00 27.37 -22.15
C GLY A 670 -26.08 26.27 -22.67
N ARG A 671 -24.90 26.66 -23.04
CA ARG A 671 -23.87 25.78 -23.62
C ARG A 671 -23.34 24.79 -22.63
N LEU A 672 -23.33 23.51 -23.02
CA LEU A 672 -22.63 22.44 -22.30
C LEU A 672 -21.45 21.90 -23.09
N ASP A 673 -20.30 21.82 -22.49
CA ASP A 673 -19.17 21.05 -22.98
C ASP A 673 -19.21 19.64 -22.36
N ILE A 674 -19.25 18.62 -23.24
CA ILE A 674 -19.28 17.20 -22.83
C ILE A 674 -18.02 16.53 -23.36
N PHE A 675 -17.22 15.98 -22.44
CA PHE A 675 -16.04 15.19 -22.75
C PHE A 675 -16.31 13.75 -22.35
N GLN A 676 -16.09 12.80 -23.28
CA GLN A 676 -16.47 11.41 -23.07
C GLN A 676 -15.38 10.45 -23.53
N TYR A 677 -15.12 9.44 -22.70
CA TYR A 677 -14.15 8.38 -22.96
C TYR A 677 -14.80 7.01 -22.71
N SER A 678 -14.66 6.10 -23.68
CA SER A 678 -15.31 4.79 -23.66
C SER A 678 -14.61 3.82 -24.61
N SER A 679 -15.17 2.63 -24.81
CA SER A 679 -14.72 1.68 -25.83
C SER A 679 -14.69 2.24 -27.26
N LYS A 680 -15.32 3.37 -27.50
CA LYS A 680 -15.26 4.09 -28.81
C LYS A 680 -13.87 4.70 -29.03
N GLN A 681 -13.21 5.19 -27.98
CA GLN A 681 -11.88 5.82 -28.00
C GLN A 681 -10.76 4.85 -27.65
N TYR A 682 -11.01 3.87 -26.81
CA TYR A 682 -10.02 2.91 -26.37
C TYR A 682 -10.42 1.48 -26.67
N LEU A 683 -9.50 0.71 -27.18
CA LEU A 683 -9.68 -0.71 -27.41
C LEU A 683 -8.34 -1.43 -27.18
N LEU A 684 -8.31 -2.24 -26.16
CA LEU A 684 -7.21 -3.15 -25.92
C LEU A 684 -7.32 -4.36 -26.84
N GLY A 685 -6.19 -4.85 -27.34
CA GLY A 685 -6.13 -6.00 -28.23
C GLY A 685 -4.88 -6.83 -27.93
N GLY A 686 -4.69 -7.90 -28.69
CA GLY A 686 -3.61 -8.85 -28.45
C GLY A 686 -4.02 -9.99 -27.49
N PRO A 687 -3.14 -10.95 -27.23
CA PRO A 687 -3.39 -11.97 -26.22
C PRO A 687 -3.32 -11.37 -24.81
N ALA A 688 -4.05 -11.94 -23.85
CA ALA A 688 -4.05 -11.48 -22.46
C ALA A 688 -2.64 -11.44 -21.84
N SER A 689 -1.74 -12.32 -22.27
CA SER A 689 -0.34 -12.34 -21.80
C SER A 689 0.55 -11.23 -22.39
N ASN A 690 0.06 -10.49 -23.39
CA ASN A 690 0.77 -9.35 -24.00
C ASN A 690 -0.25 -8.40 -24.66
N PRO A 691 -1.10 -7.76 -23.88
CA PRO A 691 -2.10 -6.82 -24.36
C PRO A 691 -1.44 -5.55 -24.87
N PHE A 692 -2.04 -4.94 -25.89
CA PHE A 692 -1.59 -3.67 -26.43
C PHE A 692 -2.77 -2.89 -27.02
N PRO A 693 -2.87 -1.56 -26.82
CA PRO A 693 -3.99 -0.80 -27.35
C PRO A 693 -3.93 -0.71 -28.87
N VAL A 694 -4.93 -1.29 -29.53
CA VAL A 694 -5.13 -1.14 -30.98
C VAL A 694 -5.70 0.23 -31.30
N ARG A 695 -6.46 0.82 -30.35
CA ARG A 695 -6.94 2.20 -30.39
C ARG A 695 -6.74 2.87 -29.03
N ALA A 696 -6.26 4.09 -29.02
CA ALA A 696 -6.07 4.91 -27.82
C ALA A 696 -6.19 6.40 -28.20
N ASP A 697 -7.39 6.75 -28.68
CA ASP A 697 -7.71 8.10 -29.16
C ASP A 697 -8.02 9.03 -27.98
N GLU A 698 -8.02 10.33 -28.24
CA GLU A 698 -8.44 11.34 -27.26
C GLU A 698 -9.93 11.21 -26.90
N PRO A 699 -10.35 11.65 -25.70
CA PRO A 699 -11.75 11.78 -25.36
C PRO A 699 -12.55 12.57 -26.39
N GLU A 700 -13.73 12.10 -26.72
CA GLU A 700 -14.65 12.85 -27.61
C GLU A 700 -15.09 14.14 -26.92
N HIS A 701 -14.99 15.26 -27.60
CA HIS A 701 -15.53 16.53 -27.12
C HIS A 701 -16.72 16.93 -28.01
N ARG A 702 -17.86 17.21 -27.39
CA ARG A 702 -19.07 17.72 -28.06
C ARG A 702 -19.68 18.88 -27.28
N ILE A 703 -20.35 19.77 -28.00
CA ILE A 703 -21.06 20.90 -27.43
C ILE A 703 -22.55 20.69 -27.71
N VAL A 704 -23.36 20.86 -26.66
CA VAL A 704 -24.83 20.79 -26.78
C VAL A 704 -25.46 22.00 -26.09
N GLU A 705 -26.64 22.38 -26.52
CA GLU A 705 -27.44 23.42 -25.86
C GLU A 705 -28.43 22.77 -24.90
N SER A 706 -28.51 23.29 -23.69
CA SER A 706 -29.43 22.86 -22.66
C SER A 706 -30.27 24.05 -22.19
N SER A 707 -31.49 23.77 -21.75
CA SER A 707 -32.31 24.78 -21.09
C SER A 707 -33.20 24.14 -20.05
N ARG A 708 -33.67 24.94 -19.11
CA ARG A 708 -34.59 24.47 -18.04
C ARG A 708 -35.86 23.82 -18.62
N MET A 709 -36.35 24.32 -19.75
CA MET A 709 -37.56 23.79 -20.43
C MET A 709 -37.28 22.53 -21.25
N LYS A 710 -36.02 22.35 -21.67
CA LYS A 710 -35.56 21.23 -22.47
C LYS A 710 -34.13 20.87 -22.07
N PRO A 711 -33.94 20.19 -20.93
CA PRO A 711 -32.63 19.72 -20.54
C PRO A 711 -32.01 18.82 -21.62
N ALA A 712 -30.73 19.02 -21.91
CA ALA A 712 -30.03 18.18 -22.86
C ALA A 712 -29.82 16.79 -22.24
N PRO A 713 -30.23 15.69 -22.86
CA PRO A 713 -29.94 14.36 -22.40
C PRO A 713 -28.44 14.10 -22.54
N ILE A 714 -27.86 13.45 -21.53
CA ILE A 714 -26.45 13.05 -21.47
C ILE A 714 -26.40 11.53 -21.61
N SER A 715 -25.98 11.07 -22.79
CA SER A 715 -25.81 9.63 -23.02
C SER A 715 -24.51 9.15 -22.42
N LEU A 716 -24.59 8.14 -21.56
CA LEU A 716 -23.45 7.46 -20.94
C LEU A 716 -23.30 6.07 -21.56
N PRO A 717 -22.35 5.85 -22.47
CA PRO A 717 -22.08 4.52 -23.00
C PRO A 717 -21.70 3.51 -21.90
N PRO A 718 -21.79 2.20 -22.17
CA PRO A 718 -21.21 1.19 -21.28
C PRO A 718 -19.75 1.50 -21.00
N TYR A 719 -19.31 1.24 -19.78
CA TYR A 719 -17.94 1.50 -19.31
C TYR A 719 -17.38 2.82 -19.84
N SER A 720 -17.84 3.93 -19.25
CA SER A 720 -17.46 5.26 -19.72
C SER A 720 -17.23 6.28 -18.62
N LEU A 721 -16.28 7.17 -18.88
CA LEU A 721 -16.06 8.42 -18.16
C LEU A 721 -16.68 9.56 -18.97
N THR A 722 -17.51 10.39 -18.34
CA THR A 722 -18.11 11.57 -18.98
C THR A 722 -17.99 12.76 -18.06
N VAL A 723 -17.39 13.84 -18.54
CA VAL A 723 -17.39 15.14 -17.86
C VAL A 723 -18.37 16.07 -18.56
N VAL A 724 -19.32 16.60 -17.80
CA VAL A 724 -20.30 17.60 -18.29
C VAL A 724 -20.00 18.91 -17.59
N ARG A 725 -19.84 19.98 -18.36
CA ARG A 725 -19.47 21.29 -17.82
C ARG A 725 -20.38 22.38 -18.43
N GLY A 726 -20.90 23.28 -17.57
CA GLY A 726 -21.73 24.35 -17.99
C GLY A 726 -22.16 25.28 -16.83
N GLU A 727 -22.98 26.26 -17.18
CA GLU A 727 -23.57 27.17 -16.20
C GLU A 727 -24.82 26.53 -15.58
N LEU A 728 -25.10 26.91 -14.33
CA LEU A 728 -26.31 26.51 -13.62
C LEU A 728 -27.32 27.65 -13.67
N ASN A 729 -28.52 27.36 -14.12
CA ASN A 729 -29.62 28.29 -13.97
C ASN A 729 -29.93 28.55 -12.48
N PRO A 730 -30.09 29.80 -12.01
CA PRO A 730 -30.39 30.10 -10.63
C PRO A 730 -31.55 29.27 -10.06
N LEU A 731 -31.32 28.71 -8.87
CA LEU A 731 -32.27 27.86 -8.14
C LEU A 731 -33.36 28.69 -7.46
#